data_faa949eec8097972c27330eaeb52c965
#
_entry.id   faa949eec8097972c27330eaeb52c965
#
_cell.length_a   1.000
_cell.length_b   1.000
_cell.length_c   1.000
_cell.angle_alpha   90.00
_cell.angle_beta   90.00
_cell.angle_gamma   90.00
#
_symmetry.space_group_name_H-M   'P 1'
#
loop_
_entity.id
_entity.type
_entity.pdbx_description
1 polymer ?
#
loop_
_entity_poly.entity_id
_entity_poly.type
_entity_poly.pdbx_seq_one_letter_code
_entity_poly.pdbx_strand_id
1 'polypeptide(L)'
;MTSNHYLGAAAAGFIVLLAACAAQTQQSADGVTIGDSDLGGVVTSATGPEAGVWVIAETTDLPTKYAKMVVTDERGRYVVPGLPRASYNVWVRGYGLVDSPKVRTAPGKLLNLTAVPAPNDAAAAQYYPAIYWYSMLQIPPAGEFGGYTRIPKDRTQADWLKQVKNIGCIGCHQLGQSSTRTIPSAFADIKSSEEAWVRRLQSGQSGEQMTNQLAGNFGGAPYKYYADWTDRIAKGELPFAKPPRPQGVERNLVVTSWEWSTEKHYLHDLIASDRRNPTVNSYGPLFGSPEYSTDNMPILDPRTHKVTTFKMPVADPSMPEALGPGHAASLRPLAPSAYWGEEKLWDTRANNHNAMFDKQGRVWMAATVRDRPNPAFCKKGSEHPSAKVFPLEMSSRQVAMLDPKTMKYTFIDTCFGTHHPQFGYDADNTLWLSGTGPVAGWVNTKVFEQTGDAARSQGWAPFVLDTNGNGRLDEFIDPKSPIDPSKDKQIIPGSGPYAVMPSPVDGSIWYTVGVFGGPPGFLRFDPKTRLSEVYHVPAPYFGIRGGDIDKDGVAWGSASSGHLASFDRRKCKGPLNGPKATGDHCPEGWSFYQYPGPGFRGLGENSAESSYYTWVDQHNTLGLGENVPMSTANLNDGFVALKDGKMILLRIPYPLGFYAKGFDGRIDDPGAGWKGRGLWSTNGDRTPWLMEGGKGAKPRAVQIQLRPDPLAR
;
A
#
# COMPACT_ATOMS: atom_id res chain seq x y z
N MET A 1 41.59 -80.57 36.55
CA MET A 1 42.45 -79.60 37.21
C MET A 1 42.12 -78.21 36.65
N THR A 2 41.56 -77.53 37.41
CA THR A 2 41.05 -76.18 37.52
C THR A 2 42.06 -75.06 37.16
N SER A 3 41.63 -74.09 36.45
CA SER A 3 42.08 -72.72 36.77
C SER A 3 41.14 -71.71 36.08
N ASN A 4 40.51 -70.89 36.91
CA ASN A 4 39.67 -69.73 36.56
C ASN A 4 40.52 -68.54 36.16
N HIS A 5 40.15 -67.81 35.12
CA HIS A 5 40.58 -66.46 34.90
C HIS A 5 39.38 -65.46 34.82
N TYR A 6 39.36 -64.57 35.81
CA TYR A 6 38.47 -63.44 35.87
C TYR A 6 39.01 -62.30 34.90
N LEU A 7 38.18 -61.85 34.00
CA LEU A 7 38.40 -60.60 33.22
C LEU A 7 37.48 -59.54 33.83
N GLY A 8 38.10 -58.53 34.42
CA GLY A 8 37.41 -57.31 34.85
C GLY A 8 37.21 -56.37 33.71
N ALA A 9 35.97 -55.99 33.44
CA ALA A 9 35.59 -54.94 32.49
C ALA A 9 35.52 -53.60 33.23
N ALA A 10 36.42 -52.68 32.88
CA ALA A 10 36.34 -51.29 33.31
C ALA A 10 35.36 -50.53 32.42
N ALA A 11 34.22 -50.13 32.98
CA ALA A 11 33.29 -49.23 32.32
C ALA A 11 33.75 -47.77 32.51
N ALA A 12 34.26 -47.16 31.46
CA ALA A 12 34.53 -45.70 31.42
C ALA A 12 33.22 -44.98 31.14
N GLY A 13 32.63 -44.35 32.14
CA GLY A 13 31.47 -43.49 32.00
C GLY A 13 31.83 -42.16 31.35
N PHE A 14 31.40 -41.91 30.13
CA PHE A 14 31.44 -40.60 29.51
C PHE A 14 30.30 -39.74 30.09
N ILE A 15 30.61 -38.79 30.96
CA ILE A 15 29.69 -37.74 31.39
C ILE A 15 29.71 -36.67 30.29
N VAL A 16 28.68 -36.65 29.44
CA VAL A 16 28.43 -35.54 28.52
C VAL A 16 27.81 -34.41 29.34
N LEU A 17 28.59 -33.39 29.68
CA LEU A 17 28.09 -32.13 30.19
C LEU A 17 27.39 -31.38 29.06
N LEU A 18 26.07 -31.45 29.01
CA LEU A 18 25.22 -30.55 28.31
C LEU A 18 25.28 -29.19 29.02
N ALA A 19 26.17 -28.28 28.57
CA ALA A 19 26.12 -26.90 28.95
C ALA A 19 24.89 -26.29 28.31
N ALA A 20 23.77 -26.24 29.00
CA ALA A 20 22.66 -25.37 28.65
C ALA A 20 23.16 -23.92 28.79
N CYS A 21 23.42 -23.25 27.70
CA CYS A 21 23.59 -21.77 27.68
C CYS A 21 22.27 -21.16 28.15
N ALA A 22 22.12 -20.95 29.47
CA ALA A 22 21.04 -20.13 30.01
C ALA A 22 21.25 -18.71 29.45
N ALA A 23 20.32 -18.23 28.64
CA ALA A 23 20.31 -16.87 28.19
C ALA A 23 20.34 -15.94 29.40
N GLN A 24 21.42 -15.16 29.55
CA GLN A 24 21.54 -14.22 30.65
C GLN A 24 20.53 -13.11 30.46
N THR A 25 19.64 -12.93 31.41
CA THR A 25 18.70 -11.81 31.45
C THR A 25 19.26 -10.74 32.40
N GLN A 26 19.31 -9.49 31.93
CA GLN A 26 19.61 -8.33 32.78
C GLN A 26 18.31 -7.62 33.15
N GLN A 27 18.20 -7.16 34.38
CA GLN A 27 17.05 -6.40 34.87
C GLN A 27 17.54 -5.04 35.42
N SER A 28 16.84 -3.96 35.01
CA SER A 28 17.07 -2.62 35.59
C SER A 28 16.33 -2.44 36.92
N ALA A 29 16.72 -1.42 37.69
CA ALA A 29 16.01 -0.99 38.90
C ALA A 29 14.52 -0.62 38.59
N ASP A 30 14.23 -0.19 37.35
CA ASP A 30 12.88 0.19 36.89
C ASP A 30 12.07 -1.00 36.38
N GLY A 31 12.56 -2.23 36.53
CA GLY A 31 11.87 -3.46 36.14
C GLY A 31 11.88 -3.80 34.65
N VAL A 32 12.77 -3.18 33.87
CA VAL A 32 12.98 -3.56 32.47
C VAL A 32 13.89 -4.78 32.40
N THR A 33 13.45 -5.85 31.78
CA THR A 33 14.21 -7.10 31.57
C THR A 33 14.60 -7.23 30.09
N ILE A 34 15.86 -7.52 29.82
CA ILE A 34 16.40 -7.72 28.45
C ILE A 34 17.18 -9.04 28.36
N GLY A 35 17.23 -9.60 27.15
CA GLY A 35 18.14 -10.69 26.77
C GLY A 35 19.31 -10.18 25.93
N ASP A 36 20.18 -11.11 25.51
CA ASP A 36 21.43 -10.81 24.78
C ASP A 36 21.20 -10.12 23.43
N SER A 37 20.02 -10.27 22.84
CA SER A 37 19.65 -9.63 21.56
C SER A 37 18.73 -8.42 21.73
N ASP A 38 18.47 -7.95 22.95
CA ASP A 38 17.56 -6.85 23.20
C ASP A 38 18.33 -5.59 23.60
N LEU A 39 17.71 -4.43 23.41
CA LEU A 39 18.08 -3.17 24.08
C LEU A 39 16.88 -2.73 24.92
N GLY A 40 17.11 -2.22 26.12
CA GLY A 40 16.02 -1.74 26.97
C GLY A 40 16.48 -0.67 27.94
N GLY A 41 15.57 0.05 28.51
CA GLY A 41 15.85 1.10 29.49
C GLY A 41 14.66 2.02 29.69
N VAL A 42 14.95 3.23 30.17
CA VAL A 42 13.97 4.30 30.43
C VAL A 42 14.35 5.54 29.64
N VAL A 43 13.34 6.18 29.06
CA VAL A 43 13.47 7.51 28.45
C VAL A 43 12.95 8.53 29.47
N THR A 44 13.78 9.52 29.77
CA THR A 44 13.42 10.61 30.70
C THR A 44 13.74 11.98 30.08
N SER A 45 13.07 12.99 30.57
CA SER A 45 13.43 14.41 30.34
C SER A 45 13.53 15.15 31.68
N ALA A 46 13.71 16.45 31.64
CA ALA A 46 13.68 17.28 32.83
C ALA A 46 12.34 17.24 33.59
N THR A 47 11.26 16.83 32.92
CA THR A 47 9.90 16.73 33.51
C THR A 47 9.58 15.32 34.03
N GLY A 48 10.49 14.34 33.85
CA GLY A 48 10.31 12.96 34.29
C GLY A 48 10.29 11.93 33.14
N PRO A 49 9.67 10.76 33.36
CA PRO A 49 9.56 9.72 32.35
C PRO A 49 8.74 10.16 31.13
N GLU A 50 9.23 9.80 29.93
CA GLU A 50 8.62 10.19 28.65
C GLU A 50 7.77 9.04 28.08
N ALA A 51 6.46 9.12 28.31
CA ALA A 51 5.48 8.15 27.80
C ALA A 51 5.12 8.41 26.33
N GLY A 52 4.94 7.32 25.56
CA GLY A 52 4.47 7.41 24.17
C GLY A 52 5.46 8.11 23.24
N VAL A 53 6.75 7.87 23.41
CA VAL A 53 7.80 8.34 22.50
C VAL A 53 8.47 7.15 21.82
N TRP A 54 8.99 7.36 20.61
CA TRP A 54 9.66 6.30 19.86
C TRP A 54 11.13 6.21 20.25
N VAL A 55 11.60 4.98 20.46
CA VAL A 55 13.03 4.65 20.53
C VAL A 55 13.40 3.94 19.24
N ILE A 56 14.34 4.51 18.52
CA ILE A 56 14.77 4.07 17.20
C ILE A 56 16.21 3.55 17.30
N ALA A 57 16.44 2.30 16.88
CA ALA A 57 17.74 1.67 16.78
C ALA A 57 18.08 1.43 15.30
N GLU A 58 19.05 2.14 14.76
CA GLU A 58 19.46 2.10 13.35
C GLU A 58 20.91 1.61 13.22
N THR A 59 21.17 0.79 12.18
CA THR A 59 22.53 0.34 11.86
C THR A 59 22.77 0.26 10.36
N THR A 60 24.02 0.46 9.96
CA THR A 60 24.56 0.20 8.62
C THR A 60 25.56 -0.95 8.62
N ASP A 61 25.77 -1.63 9.76
CA ASP A 61 26.74 -2.72 9.90
C ASP A 61 26.18 -4.07 9.37
N LEU A 62 24.90 -4.12 8.96
CA LEU A 62 24.28 -5.28 8.31
C LEU A 62 24.38 -5.17 6.77
N PRO A 63 24.09 -6.27 6.02
CA PRO A 63 24.16 -6.25 4.55
C PRO A 63 23.34 -5.15 3.87
N THR A 64 22.26 -4.69 4.52
CA THR A 64 21.55 -3.46 4.14
C THR A 64 21.21 -2.63 5.36
N LYS A 65 20.99 -1.33 5.19
CA LYS A 65 20.62 -0.44 6.28
C LYS A 65 19.34 -0.93 6.94
N TYR A 66 19.39 -1.05 8.24
CA TYR A 66 18.37 -1.64 9.08
C TYR A 66 17.97 -0.69 10.20
N ALA A 67 16.69 -0.64 10.52
CA ALA A 67 16.22 0.03 11.72
C ALA A 67 15.10 -0.76 12.39
N LYS A 68 15.08 -0.74 13.72
CA LYS A 68 13.96 -1.23 14.51
C LYS A 68 13.53 -0.15 15.48
N MET A 69 12.23 0.03 15.64
CA MET A 69 11.69 1.01 16.57
C MET A 69 10.53 0.46 17.39
N VAL A 70 10.40 1.02 18.58
CA VAL A 70 9.36 0.70 19.56
C VAL A 70 8.88 1.99 20.21
N VAL A 71 7.77 1.91 20.94
CA VAL A 71 7.20 3.02 21.71
C VAL A 71 7.37 2.74 23.19
N THR A 72 7.62 3.79 23.99
CA THR A 72 7.70 3.71 25.47
C THR A 72 6.33 3.52 26.11
N ASP A 73 6.31 2.83 27.24
CA ASP A 73 5.13 2.68 28.10
C ASP A 73 4.80 3.97 28.89
N GLU A 74 3.81 3.90 29.81
CA GLU A 74 3.40 5.03 30.66
C GLU A 74 4.50 5.54 31.59
N ARG A 75 5.50 4.72 31.87
CA ARG A 75 6.63 5.03 32.75
C ARG A 75 7.91 5.36 31.97
N GLY A 76 7.81 5.58 30.67
CA GLY A 76 8.95 5.86 29.79
C GLY A 76 9.84 4.64 29.52
N ARG A 77 9.44 3.42 29.94
CA ARG A 77 10.22 2.19 29.78
C ARG A 77 10.08 1.64 28.35
N TYR A 78 11.12 1.01 27.84
CA TYR A 78 11.12 0.41 26.53
C TYR A 78 11.98 -0.84 26.44
N VAL A 79 11.63 -1.72 25.50
CA VAL A 79 12.46 -2.82 25.03
C VAL A 79 12.42 -2.84 23.52
N VAL A 80 13.59 -2.79 22.87
CA VAL A 80 13.76 -3.08 21.44
C VAL A 80 14.18 -4.54 21.32
N PRO A 81 13.27 -5.45 20.94
CA PRO A 81 13.50 -6.89 21.03
C PRO A 81 14.22 -7.42 19.79
N GLY A 82 15.04 -8.48 19.98
CA GLY A 82 15.55 -9.30 18.89
C GLY A 82 16.36 -8.53 17.84
N LEU A 83 17.31 -7.72 18.27
CA LEU A 83 18.21 -7.01 17.36
C LEU A 83 19.31 -7.95 16.85
N PRO A 84 19.62 -7.97 15.56
CA PRO A 84 20.84 -8.59 15.01
C PRO A 84 22.11 -8.08 15.70
N ARG A 85 23.14 -8.93 15.72
CA ARG A 85 24.46 -8.51 16.24
C ARG A 85 25.09 -7.46 15.34
N ALA A 86 25.08 -6.21 15.81
CA ALA A 86 25.62 -5.04 15.12
C ALA A 86 25.79 -3.90 16.15
N SER A 87 26.47 -2.82 15.77
CA SER A 87 26.46 -1.57 16.53
C SER A 87 25.31 -0.70 16.02
N TYR A 88 24.53 -0.15 16.93
CA TYR A 88 23.37 0.67 16.63
C TYR A 88 23.55 2.11 17.08
N ASN A 89 23.09 3.05 16.28
CA ASN A 89 22.78 4.39 16.72
C ASN A 89 21.36 4.38 17.28
N VAL A 90 21.20 4.76 18.54
CA VAL A 90 19.90 4.74 19.23
C VAL A 90 19.54 6.15 19.68
N TRP A 91 18.31 6.57 19.41
CA TRP A 91 17.82 7.90 19.81
C TRP A 91 16.32 7.90 20.09
N VAL A 92 15.83 8.98 20.66
CA VAL A 92 14.42 9.22 20.98
C VAL A 92 13.83 10.23 20.01
N ARG A 93 12.62 9.97 19.58
CA ARG A 93 11.76 10.86 18.78
C ARG A 93 10.35 10.89 19.38
N GLY A 94 9.69 12.03 19.38
CA GLY A 94 8.31 12.13 19.88
C GLY A 94 7.67 13.47 19.62
N TYR A 95 6.36 13.54 19.68
CA TYR A 95 5.66 14.81 19.54
C TYR A 95 5.87 15.68 20.76
N GLY A 96 6.20 16.95 20.52
CA GLY A 96 6.66 17.90 21.55
C GLY A 96 8.15 17.81 21.85
N LEU A 97 8.88 16.93 21.17
CA LEU A 97 10.33 16.76 21.28
C LEU A 97 11.01 17.11 19.95
N VAL A 98 12.32 17.27 19.99
CA VAL A 98 13.24 17.11 18.85
C VAL A 98 14.02 15.82 19.04
N ASP A 99 14.65 15.30 17.96
CA ASP A 99 15.49 14.10 18.07
C ASP A 99 16.58 14.27 19.12
N SER A 100 16.72 13.30 20.01
CA SER A 100 17.80 13.27 20.96
C SER A 100 19.14 13.00 20.29
N PRO A 101 20.29 13.32 20.92
CA PRO A 101 21.58 12.82 20.47
C PRO A 101 21.57 11.31 20.28
N LYS A 102 22.20 10.82 19.19
CA LYS A 102 22.33 9.39 18.93
C LYS A 102 23.43 8.79 19.82
N VAL A 103 23.07 7.72 20.52
CA VAL A 103 23.97 6.95 21.38
C VAL A 103 24.36 5.66 20.65
N ARG A 104 25.67 5.41 20.48
CA ARG A 104 26.16 4.18 19.86
C ARG A 104 26.23 3.06 20.89
N THR A 105 25.60 1.92 20.61
CA THR A 105 25.58 0.76 21.51
C THR A 105 25.41 -0.55 20.72
N ALA A 106 25.48 -1.69 21.43
CA ALA A 106 25.18 -3.02 20.90
C ALA A 106 24.05 -3.69 21.68
N PRO A 107 23.37 -4.71 21.15
CA PRO A 107 22.36 -5.49 21.88
C PRO A 107 22.94 -6.11 23.18
N GLY A 108 22.03 -6.52 24.08
CA GLY A 108 22.36 -7.09 25.38
C GLY A 108 22.71 -6.04 26.44
N LYS A 109 22.31 -4.78 26.26
CA LYS A 109 22.63 -3.69 27.18
C LYS A 109 21.39 -2.91 27.62
N LEU A 110 21.37 -2.54 28.90
CA LEU A 110 20.46 -1.53 29.42
C LEU A 110 20.99 -0.14 29.03
N LEU A 111 20.13 0.67 28.42
CA LEU A 111 20.43 2.00 27.92
C LEU A 111 19.34 2.99 28.30
N ASN A 112 19.61 3.86 29.28
CA ASN A 112 18.71 4.97 29.56
C ASN A 112 18.99 6.12 28.58
N LEU A 113 17.93 6.75 28.10
CA LEU A 113 18.00 7.83 27.11
C LEU A 113 17.37 9.10 27.66
N THR A 114 17.90 10.23 27.25
CA THR A 114 17.36 11.55 27.59
C THR A 114 16.66 12.13 26.37
N ALA A 115 15.35 12.37 26.49
CA ALA A 115 14.58 13.07 25.50
C ALA A 115 14.87 14.58 25.54
N VAL A 116 14.80 15.23 24.39
CA VAL A 116 15.06 16.65 24.24
C VAL A 116 13.75 17.36 23.91
N PRO A 117 13.16 18.11 24.85
CA PRO A 117 11.99 18.94 24.57
C PRO A 117 12.25 19.91 23.42
N ALA A 118 11.28 20.08 22.56
CA ALA A 118 11.39 21.07 21.49
C ALA A 118 11.47 22.48 22.09
N PRO A 119 12.38 23.35 21.62
CA PRO A 119 12.57 24.68 22.17
C PRO A 119 11.38 25.62 21.92
N ASN A 120 10.56 25.32 20.95
CA ASN A 120 9.33 26.03 20.61
C ASN A 120 8.40 25.18 19.74
N ASP A 121 7.17 25.66 19.51
CA ASP A 121 6.17 24.96 18.70
C ASP A 121 6.61 24.75 17.25
N ALA A 122 7.40 25.65 16.67
CA ALA A 122 7.91 25.50 15.31
C ALA A 122 8.88 24.31 15.16
N ALA A 123 9.77 24.13 16.14
CA ALA A 123 10.66 22.98 16.20
C ALA A 123 9.89 21.66 16.44
N ALA A 124 8.90 21.69 17.35
CA ALA A 124 8.04 20.52 17.59
C ALA A 124 7.27 20.10 16.33
N ALA A 125 6.74 21.07 15.59
CA ALA A 125 5.91 20.83 14.41
C ALA A 125 6.67 20.16 13.26
N GLN A 126 8.02 20.23 13.22
CA GLN A 126 8.81 19.53 12.20
C GLN A 126 8.67 18.01 12.28
N TYR A 127 8.28 17.47 13.42
CA TYR A 127 8.07 16.05 13.67
C TYR A 127 6.60 15.61 13.53
N TYR A 128 5.69 16.54 13.22
CA TYR A 128 4.28 16.21 13.06
C TYR A 128 4.04 15.42 11.78
N PRO A 129 3.09 14.45 11.79
CA PRO A 129 2.67 13.75 10.58
C PRO A 129 2.23 14.73 9.49
N ALA A 130 2.42 14.31 8.25
CA ALA A 130 2.14 15.12 7.06
C ALA A 130 0.73 15.71 7.04
N ILE A 131 -0.27 15.02 7.61
CA ILE A 131 -1.66 15.47 7.65
C ILE A 131 -1.82 16.83 8.36
N TYR A 132 -1.03 17.10 9.41
CA TYR A 132 -1.12 18.34 10.16
C TYR A 132 -0.70 19.55 9.32
N TRP A 133 0.28 19.36 8.47
CA TRP A 133 0.75 20.37 7.52
C TRP A 133 -0.14 20.46 6.28
N TYR A 134 -0.59 19.30 5.75
CA TYR A 134 -1.42 19.26 4.57
C TYR A 134 -2.84 19.76 4.82
N SER A 135 -3.39 19.56 6.01
CA SER A 135 -4.69 20.11 6.40
C SER A 135 -4.76 21.64 6.41
N MET A 136 -3.60 22.32 6.43
CA MET A 136 -3.52 23.78 6.27
C MET A 136 -3.81 24.26 4.85
N LEU A 137 -3.79 23.34 3.83
CA LEU A 137 -4.15 23.67 2.46
C LEU A 137 -5.60 24.18 2.44
N GLN A 138 -5.80 25.37 1.90
CA GLN A 138 -7.13 25.91 1.71
C GLN A 138 -7.81 25.25 0.50
N ILE A 139 -9.03 24.80 0.69
CA ILE A 139 -9.85 24.23 -0.38
C ILE A 139 -10.68 25.35 -1.00
N PRO A 140 -10.83 25.41 -2.35
CA PRO A 140 -11.67 26.39 -3.01
C PRO A 140 -13.09 26.32 -2.43
N PRO A 141 -13.70 27.48 -2.08
CA PRO A 141 -15.08 27.49 -1.63
C PRO A 141 -16.04 27.06 -2.75
N ALA A 142 -17.20 26.50 -2.35
CA ALA A 142 -18.18 25.96 -3.30
C ALA A 142 -18.57 26.94 -4.41
N GLY A 143 -18.60 28.24 -4.12
CA GLY A 143 -18.91 29.29 -5.09
C GLY A 143 -17.86 29.51 -6.20
N GLU A 144 -16.67 28.92 -6.09
CA GLU A 144 -15.67 28.95 -7.18
C GLU A 144 -15.92 27.87 -8.25
N PHE A 145 -16.84 26.96 -8.00
CA PHE A 145 -17.23 25.92 -8.96
C PHE A 145 -18.48 26.36 -9.75
N GLY A 146 -18.78 25.70 -10.87
CA GLY A 146 -19.93 26.03 -11.71
C GLY A 146 -19.69 27.10 -12.78
N GLY A 147 -18.42 27.45 -13.05
CA GLY A 147 -18.06 28.27 -14.21
C GLY A 147 -17.90 29.77 -13.96
N TYR A 148 -17.80 30.19 -12.72
CA TYR A 148 -17.53 31.59 -12.34
C TYR A 148 -16.04 31.92 -12.25
N THR A 149 -15.17 30.92 -12.35
CA THR A 149 -13.72 31.04 -12.23
C THR A 149 -13.00 30.28 -13.35
N ARG A 150 -11.67 30.12 -13.22
CA ARG A 150 -10.87 29.27 -14.13
C ARG A 150 -11.21 27.78 -14.03
N ILE A 151 -11.97 27.34 -13.01
CA ILE A 151 -12.35 25.95 -12.85
C ILE A 151 -13.39 25.59 -13.91
N PRO A 152 -13.21 24.48 -14.67
CA PRO A 152 -14.18 24.04 -15.65
C PRO A 152 -15.59 23.86 -15.05
N LYS A 153 -16.61 24.19 -15.81
CA LYS A 153 -18.03 24.23 -15.36
C LYS A 153 -18.56 22.90 -14.82
N ASP A 154 -18.02 21.82 -15.34
CA ASP A 154 -18.39 20.44 -14.97
C ASP A 154 -17.69 19.91 -13.71
N ARG A 155 -16.84 20.72 -13.08
CA ARG A 155 -16.10 20.34 -11.88
C ARG A 155 -16.81 20.82 -10.61
N THR A 156 -16.77 19.95 -9.59
CA THR A 156 -17.34 20.20 -8.27
C THR A 156 -16.25 20.26 -7.19
N GLN A 157 -16.61 20.75 -6.01
CA GLN A 157 -15.71 20.69 -4.84
C GLN A 157 -15.36 19.22 -4.47
N ALA A 158 -16.29 18.28 -4.67
CA ALA A 158 -16.03 16.85 -4.44
C ALA A 158 -14.98 16.32 -5.44
N ASP A 159 -15.00 16.75 -6.71
CA ASP A 159 -13.96 16.40 -7.68
C ASP A 159 -12.60 16.95 -7.28
N TRP A 160 -12.56 18.18 -6.77
CA TRP A 160 -11.33 18.75 -6.21
C TRP A 160 -10.81 17.94 -5.03
N LEU A 161 -11.67 17.60 -4.06
CA LEU A 161 -11.28 16.81 -2.90
C LEU A 161 -10.82 15.40 -3.32
N LYS A 162 -11.48 14.78 -4.28
CA LYS A 162 -11.04 13.52 -4.89
C LYS A 162 -9.63 13.65 -5.49
N GLN A 163 -9.36 14.76 -6.19
CA GLN A 163 -8.07 15.05 -6.80
C GLN A 163 -6.96 15.20 -5.75
N VAL A 164 -7.17 15.99 -4.71
CA VAL A 164 -6.14 16.28 -3.70
C VAL A 164 -5.99 15.19 -2.64
N LYS A 165 -6.98 14.28 -2.49
CA LYS A 165 -6.98 13.23 -1.45
C LYS A 165 -6.79 11.82 -1.99
N ASN A 166 -6.96 11.55 -3.29
CA ASN A 166 -7.01 10.18 -3.77
C ASN A 166 -6.25 9.93 -5.07
N ILE A 167 -6.60 10.61 -6.15
CA ILE A 167 -6.14 10.26 -7.50
C ILE A 167 -5.02 11.16 -8.04
N GLY A 168 -4.81 12.33 -7.44
CA GLY A 168 -3.79 13.28 -7.86
C GLY A 168 -2.44 13.06 -7.18
N CYS A 169 -1.87 14.12 -6.65
CA CYS A 169 -0.53 14.12 -6.03
C CYS A 169 -0.36 13.03 -4.97
N ILE A 170 -1.35 12.87 -4.11
CA ILE A 170 -1.39 11.86 -3.05
C ILE A 170 -1.37 10.41 -3.61
N GLY A 171 -1.81 10.19 -4.83
CA GLY A 171 -1.73 8.89 -5.48
C GLY A 171 -0.30 8.41 -5.76
N CYS A 172 0.69 9.31 -5.68
CA CYS A 172 2.07 9.02 -6.01
C CYS A 172 3.03 9.28 -4.85
N HIS A 173 2.78 10.30 -4.04
CA HIS A 173 3.65 10.66 -2.93
C HIS A 173 2.90 11.40 -1.81
N GLN A 174 3.50 11.43 -0.62
CA GLN A 174 2.95 12.08 0.55
C GLN A 174 3.08 13.60 0.47
N LEU A 175 1.98 14.33 0.59
CA LEU A 175 1.98 15.78 0.72
C LEU A 175 1.95 16.22 2.20
N GLY A 176 2.64 17.31 2.51
CA GLY A 176 2.80 17.82 3.87
C GLY A 176 4.15 17.51 4.51
N GLN A 177 4.96 16.67 3.87
CA GLN A 177 6.37 16.50 4.24
C GLN A 177 7.16 17.79 4.00
N SER A 178 8.30 17.95 4.68
CA SER A 178 9.17 19.13 4.55
C SER A 178 9.45 19.49 3.09
N SER A 179 9.88 18.51 2.29
CA SER A 179 10.21 18.71 0.88
C SER A 179 9.01 19.04 -0.02
N THR A 180 7.78 18.67 0.37
CA THR A 180 6.58 19.00 -0.42
C THR A 180 5.93 20.32 -0.01
N ARG A 181 6.05 20.73 1.26
CA ARG A 181 5.50 21.98 1.81
C ARG A 181 6.43 23.19 1.69
N THR A 182 7.62 22.99 1.14
CA THR A 182 8.60 24.07 0.87
C THR A 182 8.87 24.17 -0.62
N ILE A 183 9.20 25.37 -1.11
CA ILE A 183 9.67 25.56 -2.48
C ILE A 183 11.14 25.10 -2.53
N PRO A 184 11.52 24.22 -3.49
CA PRO A 184 12.90 23.79 -3.65
C PRO A 184 13.85 24.98 -3.91
N SER A 185 15.05 24.95 -3.31
CA SER A 185 16.05 25.99 -3.51
C SER A 185 16.47 26.18 -4.99
N ALA A 186 16.35 25.12 -5.80
CA ALA A 186 16.55 25.19 -7.26
C ALA A 186 15.56 26.13 -7.98
N PHE A 187 14.51 26.60 -7.32
CA PHE A 187 13.50 27.52 -7.84
C PHE A 187 13.54 28.89 -7.16
N ALA A 188 14.62 29.20 -6.42
CA ALA A 188 14.77 30.45 -5.69
C ALA A 188 14.70 31.71 -6.57
N ASP A 189 15.08 31.61 -7.85
CA ASP A 189 15.06 32.72 -8.79
C ASP A 189 13.69 32.95 -9.45
N ILE A 190 12.69 32.10 -9.17
CA ILE A 190 11.34 32.24 -9.69
C ILE A 190 10.60 33.31 -8.90
N LYS A 191 10.04 34.30 -9.61
CA LYS A 191 9.49 35.53 -9.02
C LYS A 191 8.27 35.33 -8.12
N SER A 192 7.44 34.32 -8.37
CA SER A 192 6.24 34.06 -7.59
C SER A 192 6.12 32.60 -7.19
N SER A 193 5.52 32.34 -6.04
CA SER A 193 5.26 30.98 -5.55
C SER A 193 4.31 30.21 -6.48
N GLU A 194 3.37 30.89 -7.17
CA GLU A 194 2.49 30.26 -8.15
C GLU A 194 3.30 29.77 -9.37
N GLU A 195 4.20 30.58 -9.91
CA GLU A 195 5.11 30.17 -10.98
C GLU A 195 6.06 29.04 -10.52
N ALA A 196 6.55 29.10 -9.30
CA ALA A 196 7.38 28.05 -8.71
C ALA A 196 6.61 26.72 -8.61
N TRP A 197 5.31 26.74 -8.29
CA TRP A 197 4.47 25.56 -8.31
C TRP A 197 4.22 25.03 -9.72
N VAL A 198 3.97 25.90 -10.71
CA VAL A 198 3.89 25.47 -12.12
C VAL A 198 5.18 24.77 -12.53
N ARG A 199 6.32 25.40 -12.27
CA ARG A 199 7.65 24.86 -12.60
C ARG A 199 7.92 23.52 -11.89
N ARG A 200 7.50 23.40 -10.63
CA ARG A 200 7.64 22.18 -9.85
C ARG A 200 6.91 21.01 -10.49
N LEU A 201 5.65 21.21 -10.89
CA LEU A 201 4.85 20.14 -11.48
C LEU A 201 5.32 19.74 -12.89
N GLN A 202 6.05 20.58 -13.58
CA GLN A 202 6.70 20.26 -14.85
C GLN A 202 7.94 19.38 -14.68
N SER A 203 8.45 19.25 -13.46
CA SER A 203 9.76 18.68 -13.15
C SER A 203 9.80 17.15 -13.27
N GLY A 204 10.85 16.64 -13.90
CA GLY A 204 11.18 15.23 -13.97
C GLY A 204 10.19 14.38 -14.77
N GLN A 205 10.37 13.08 -14.73
CA GLN A 205 9.68 12.15 -15.64
C GLN A 205 8.14 12.10 -15.49
N SER A 206 7.59 12.54 -14.37
CA SER A 206 6.14 12.67 -14.18
C SER A 206 5.59 14.08 -14.47
N GLY A 207 6.38 14.97 -15.05
CA GLY A 207 6.03 16.37 -15.24
C GLY A 207 4.73 16.58 -16.03
N GLU A 208 4.55 15.88 -17.13
CA GLU A 208 3.31 15.94 -17.92
C GLU A 208 2.11 15.43 -17.10
N GLN A 209 2.26 14.29 -16.42
CA GLN A 209 1.18 13.73 -15.61
C GLN A 209 0.78 14.67 -14.46
N MET A 210 1.76 15.21 -13.72
CA MET A 210 1.50 16.14 -12.62
C MET A 210 0.84 17.44 -13.10
N THR A 211 1.32 18.00 -14.22
CA THR A 211 0.75 19.21 -14.81
C THR A 211 -0.70 18.99 -15.23
N ASN A 212 -1.01 17.87 -15.89
CA ASN A 212 -2.37 17.53 -16.30
C ASN A 212 -3.34 17.36 -15.13
N GLN A 213 -2.87 16.90 -13.96
CA GLN A 213 -3.72 16.76 -12.79
C GLN A 213 -4.28 18.13 -12.30
N LEU A 214 -3.53 19.20 -12.41
CA LEU A 214 -3.94 20.51 -11.93
C LEU A 214 -4.34 21.46 -13.07
N ALA A 215 -3.52 21.57 -14.09
CA ALA A 215 -3.82 22.45 -15.23
C ALA A 215 -4.92 21.85 -16.12
N GLY A 216 -4.80 20.59 -16.52
CA GLY A 216 -5.77 19.91 -17.38
C GLY A 216 -7.15 19.75 -16.74
N ASN A 217 -7.18 19.27 -15.49
CA ASN A 217 -8.44 18.95 -14.83
C ASN A 217 -9.16 20.17 -14.22
N PHE A 218 -8.41 21.22 -13.82
CA PHE A 218 -8.95 22.35 -13.07
C PHE A 218 -8.52 23.73 -13.61
N GLY A 219 -8.08 23.80 -14.87
CA GLY A 219 -7.71 25.07 -15.52
C GLY A 219 -6.55 25.82 -14.82
N GLY A 220 -5.72 25.13 -14.04
CA GLY A 220 -4.62 25.73 -13.29
C GLY A 220 -5.04 26.49 -12.03
N ALA A 221 -6.32 26.58 -11.71
CA ALA A 221 -6.80 27.23 -10.48
C ALA A 221 -6.15 26.71 -9.19
N PRO A 222 -5.77 25.41 -9.08
CA PRO A 222 -5.10 24.89 -7.88
C PRO A 222 -3.77 25.56 -7.54
N TYR A 223 -3.02 26.09 -8.50
CA TYR A 223 -1.68 26.63 -8.24
C TYR A 223 -1.69 27.75 -7.18
N LYS A 224 -2.68 28.65 -7.23
CA LYS A 224 -2.81 29.72 -6.23
C LYS A 224 -2.98 29.20 -4.80
N TYR A 225 -3.69 28.08 -4.62
CA TYR A 225 -3.94 27.49 -3.31
C TYR A 225 -2.71 26.77 -2.74
N TYR A 226 -1.95 26.11 -3.60
CA TYR A 226 -0.67 25.52 -3.19
C TYR A 226 0.39 26.59 -2.94
N ALA A 227 0.41 27.67 -3.71
CA ALA A 227 1.28 28.82 -3.48
C ALA A 227 0.98 29.49 -2.14
N ASP A 228 -0.30 29.83 -1.89
CA ASP A 228 -0.74 30.38 -0.60
C ASP A 228 -0.34 29.47 0.58
N TRP A 229 -0.56 28.16 0.44
CA TRP A 229 -0.19 27.19 1.48
C TRP A 229 1.31 27.23 1.81
N THR A 230 2.19 27.17 0.81
CA THR A 230 3.63 27.22 1.03
C THR A 230 4.11 28.58 1.50
N ASP A 231 3.50 29.67 1.04
CA ASP A 231 3.82 31.03 1.48
C ASP A 231 3.48 31.27 2.94
N ARG A 232 2.32 30.80 3.40
CA ARG A 232 1.92 30.90 4.82
C ARG A 232 2.87 30.11 5.71
N ILE A 233 3.25 28.90 5.32
CA ILE A 233 4.24 28.09 6.04
C ILE A 233 5.61 28.78 6.06
N ALA A 234 6.07 29.33 4.94
CA ALA A 234 7.34 30.06 4.86
C ALA A 234 7.34 31.32 5.75
N LYS A 235 6.17 31.95 5.96
CA LYS A 235 5.98 33.08 6.90
C LYS A 235 5.85 32.65 8.36
N GLY A 236 5.96 31.36 8.66
CA GLY A 236 5.95 30.81 10.03
C GLY A 236 4.58 30.36 10.52
N GLU A 237 3.55 30.25 9.67
CA GLU A 237 2.28 29.65 10.07
C GLU A 237 2.48 28.16 10.41
N LEU A 238 1.96 27.76 11.56
CA LEU A 238 2.07 26.41 12.08
C LEU A 238 0.73 25.66 11.94
N PRO A 239 0.75 24.30 11.98
CA PRO A 239 -0.45 23.51 12.05
C PRO A 239 -1.36 23.95 13.22
N PHE A 240 -2.67 24.07 12.95
CA PHE A 240 -3.67 24.51 13.92
C PHE A 240 -4.03 23.43 14.95
N ALA A 241 -3.55 22.19 14.79
CA ALA A 241 -3.71 21.08 15.73
C ALA A 241 -2.36 20.43 16.02
N LYS A 242 -2.24 19.78 17.18
CA LYS A 242 -1.05 19.04 17.59
C LYS A 242 -1.36 17.54 17.63
N PRO A 243 -0.48 16.66 17.13
CA PRO A 243 -0.70 15.21 17.20
C PRO A 243 -0.63 14.73 18.66
N PRO A 244 -1.54 13.85 19.08
CA PRO A 244 -1.39 13.18 20.37
C PRO A 244 -0.22 12.18 20.28
N ARG A 245 0.51 12.01 21.37
CA ARG A 245 1.52 10.93 21.49
C ARG A 245 0.85 9.56 21.41
N PRO A 246 1.55 8.52 20.98
CA PRO A 246 1.06 7.14 20.99
C PRO A 246 0.43 6.73 22.31
N GLN A 247 -0.74 6.09 22.22
CA GLN A 247 -1.52 5.64 23.36
C GLN A 247 -2.09 4.24 23.15
N GLY A 248 -2.43 3.53 24.22
CA GLY A 248 -3.07 2.22 24.15
C GLY A 248 -2.31 1.24 23.27
N VAL A 249 -3.01 0.63 22.33
CA VAL A 249 -2.46 -0.41 21.42
C VAL A 249 -1.29 0.11 20.57
N GLU A 250 -1.26 1.40 20.22
CA GLU A 250 -0.16 1.98 19.44
C GLU A 250 1.20 1.86 20.15
N ARG A 251 1.22 1.81 21.49
CA ARG A 251 2.47 1.60 22.25
C ARG A 251 3.04 0.18 22.14
N ASN A 252 2.23 -0.77 21.69
CA ASN A 252 2.63 -2.15 21.52
C ASN A 252 3.30 -2.41 20.15
N LEU A 253 3.43 -1.37 19.34
CA LEU A 253 3.97 -1.47 17.99
C LEU A 253 5.47 -1.75 18.01
N VAL A 254 5.89 -2.73 17.21
CA VAL A 254 7.29 -3.00 16.86
C VAL A 254 7.41 -2.90 15.35
N VAL A 255 8.24 -1.99 14.86
CA VAL A 255 8.47 -1.80 13.43
C VAL A 255 9.90 -2.10 13.10
N THR A 256 10.11 -2.92 12.07
CA THR A 256 11.44 -3.22 11.53
C THR A 256 11.48 -2.80 10.08
N SER A 257 12.57 -2.17 9.64
CA SER A 257 12.73 -1.70 8.27
C SER A 257 14.10 -2.02 7.70
N TRP A 258 14.11 -2.28 6.39
CA TRP A 258 15.31 -2.54 5.59
C TRP A 258 15.30 -1.63 4.37
N GLU A 259 16.39 -0.95 4.07
CA GLU A 259 16.54 -0.31 2.76
C GLU A 259 16.70 -1.38 1.69
N TRP A 260 16.03 -1.17 0.53
CA TRP A 260 16.19 -2.00 -0.64
C TRP A 260 16.09 -1.17 -1.94
N SER A 261 16.57 -1.71 -3.07
CA SER A 261 16.65 -0.97 -4.33
C SER A 261 17.60 0.23 -4.26
N THR A 262 17.37 1.27 -5.04
CA THR A 262 18.24 2.46 -5.14
C THR A 262 17.46 3.74 -4.82
N GLU A 263 18.16 4.84 -4.60
CA GLU A 263 17.56 6.15 -4.35
C GLU A 263 16.74 6.72 -5.53
N LYS A 264 16.96 6.20 -6.74
CA LYS A 264 16.27 6.63 -7.98
C LYS A 264 15.02 5.82 -8.30
N HIS A 265 14.88 4.64 -7.71
CA HIS A 265 13.77 3.75 -7.94
C HIS A 265 12.75 3.86 -6.82
N TYR A 266 11.51 3.53 -7.10
CA TYR A 266 10.52 3.34 -6.06
C TYR A 266 9.91 1.93 -6.13
N LEU A 267 9.37 1.49 -5.04
CA LEU A 267 8.70 0.20 -4.91
C LEU A 267 7.22 0.46 -4.64
N HIS A 268 6.38 0.04 -5.57
CA HIS A 268 4.94 0.21 -5.44
C HIS A 268 4.39 -0.68 -4.33
N ASP A 269 4.69 -1.98 -4.41
CA ASP A 269 4.23 -3.01 -3.50
C ASP A 269 5.35 -3.98 -3.13
N LEU A 270 5.09 -4.82 -2.16
CA LEU A 270 5.81 -6.06 -1.91
C LEU A 270 4.80 -7.18 -1.72
N ILE A 271 5.28 -8.43 -1.86
CA ILE A 271 4.53 -9.62 -1.51
C ILE A 271 5.35 -10.50 -0.57
N ALA A 272 4.71 -11.01 0.47
CA ALA A 272 5.30 -11.82 1.52
C ALA A 272 4.70 -13.23 1.61
N SER A 273 3.42 -13.41 1.21
CA SER A 273 2.66 -14.65 1.42
C SER A 273 1.49 -14.79 0.43
N ASP A 274 0.82 -15.96 0.42
CA ASP A 274 -0.51 -16.11 -0.19
C ASP A 274 -1.56 -15.54 0.76
N ARG A 275 -2.32 -14.57 0.30
CA ARG A 275 -3.38 -13.93 1.08
C ARG A 275 -4.39 -14.92 1.69
N ARG A 276 -4.67 -16.04 0.99
CA ARG A 276 -5.61 -17.08 1.42
C ARG A 276 -5.03 -18.01 2.47
N ASN A 277 -3.71 -18.09 2.53
CA ASN A 277 -2.95 -18.87 3.51
C ASN A 277 -1.64 -18.14 3.87
N PRO A 278 -1.62 -17.35 4.92
CA PRO A 278 -0.47 -16.53 5.30
C PRO A 278 0.76 -17.33 5.79
N THR A 279 0.69 -18.66 5.82
CA THR A 279 1.85 -19.53 6.12
C THR A 279 2.64 -19.91 4.86
N VAL A 280 2.12 -19.64 3.68
CA VAL A 280 2.90 -19.78 2.44
C VAL A 280 4.10 -18.84 2.49
N ASN A 281 5.29 -19.34 2.12
CA ASN A 281 6.54 -18.59 2.19
C ASN A 281 6.97 -18.16 3.60
N SER A 282 6.62 -18.96 4.64
CA SER A 282 7.08 -18.74 6.02
C SER A 282 8.60 -18.58 6.08
N TYR A 283 9.09 -17.52 6.74
CA TYR A 283 10.50 -17.12 6.77
C TYR A 283 11.18 -16.91 5.42
N GLY A 284 10.43 -16.94 4.33
CA GLY A 284 10.98 -16.80 2.99
C GLY A 284 11.26 -15.33 2.60
N PRO A 285 11.86 -15.13 1.42
CA PRO A 285 12.17 -13.80 0.92
C PRO A 285 10.92 -13.01 0.54
N LEU A 286 11.06 -11.69 0.50
CA LEU A 286 10.07 -10.74 0.05
C LEU A 286 10.41 -10.27 -1.36
N PHE A 287 9.40 -10.07 -2.20
CA PHE A 287 9.54 -9.63 -3.58
C PHE A 287 8.90 -8.25 -3.75
N GLY A 288 9.66 -7.30 -4.29
CA GLY A 288 9.19 -5.92 -4.51
C GLY A 288 8.70 -5.69 -5.93
N SER A 289 7.73 -4.80 -6.10
CA SER A 289 7.17 -4.40 -7.39
C SER A 289 7.65 -2.99 -7.77
N PRO A 290 8.68 -2.86 -8.63
CA PRO A 290 9.27 -1.57 -8.99
C PRO A 290 8.54 -0.90 -10.17
N GLU A 291 7.24 -0.69 -10.06
CA GLU A 291 6.40 -0.10 -11.10
C GLU A 291 7.00 1.21 -11.66
N TYR A 292 6.95 1.40 -12.95
CA TYR A 292 7.48 2.56 -13.71
C TYR A 292 9.00 2.77 -13.62
N SER A 293 9.65 2.35 -12.52
CA SER A 293 11.02 2.78 -12.27
C SER A 293 12.08 1.89 -12.94
N THR A 294 11.99 0.58 -12.81
CA THR A 294 13.04 -0.31 -13.32
C THR A 294 12.53 -1.74 -13.53
N ASP A 295 13.25 -2.51 -14.34
CA ASP A 295 13.04 -3.95 -14.46
C ASP A 295 13.77 -4.76 -13.37
N ASN A 296 14.48 -4.10 -12.46
CA ASN A 296 15.23 -4.74 -11.40
C ASN A 296 14.36 -4.94 -10.15
N MET A 297 13.74 -6.11 -10.02
CA MET A 297 12.95 -6.49 -8.85
C MET A 297 13.87 -6.74 -7.65
N PRO A 298 13.75 -6.01 -6.54
CA PRO A 298 14.48 -6.33 -5.33
C PRO A 298 13.85 -7.51 -4.60
N ILE A 299 14.71 -8.36 -4.04
CA ILE A 299 14.35 -9.52 -3.22
C ILE A 299 15.09 -9.41 -1.90
N LEU A 300 14.34 -9.25 -0.81
CA LEU A 300 14.89 -9.18 0.56
C LEU A 300 14.72 -10.51 1.27
N ASP A 301 15.83 -11.09 1.75
CA ASP A 301 15.76 -12.13 2.80
C ASP A 301 15.86 -11.47 4.18
N PRO A 302 14.76 -11.42 4.96
CA PRO A 302 14.76 -10.74 6.25
C PRO A 302 15.57 -11.47 7.34
N ARG A 303 15.93 -12.75 7.16
CA ARG A 303 16.76 -13.52 8.10
C ARG A 303 18.22 -13.18 7.98
N THR A 304 18.68 -12.96 6.77
CA THR A 304 20.09 -12.62 6.48
C THR A 304 20.31 -11.13 6.28
N HIS A 305 19.23 -10.34 6.26
CA HIS A 305 19.23 -8.91 5.98
C HIS A 305 19.86 -8.56 4.61
N LYS A 306 19.83 -9.51 3.67
CA LYS A 306 20.45 -9.37 2.35
C LYS A 306 19.40 -9.02 1.32
N VAL A 307 19.70 -8.04 0.48
CA VAL A 307 18.93 -7.70 -0.71
C VAL A 307 19.67 -8.23 -1.94
N THR A 308 18.94 -8.94 -2.78
CA THR A 308 19.37 -9.35 -4.12
C THR A 308 18.44 -8.75 -5.16
N THR A 309 18.81 -8.84 -6.42
CA THR A 309 18.04 -8.27 -7.52
C THR A 309 17.80 -9.32 -8.59
N PHE A 310 16.55 -9.41 -9.06
CA PHE A 310 16.17 -10.19 -10.23
C PHE A 310 15.80 -9.25 -11.37
N LYS A 311 16.51 -9.33 -12.50
CA LYS A 311 16.16 -8.55 -13.69
C LYS A 311 15.03 -9.25 -14.44
N MET A 312 13.86 -8.64 -14.43
CA MET A 312 12.66 -9.14 -15.12
C MET A 312 12.85 -9.03 -16.64
N PRO A 313 12.70 -10.12 -17.39
CA PRO A 313 12.75 -10.08 -18.85
C PRO A 313 11.39 -9.64 -19.44
N VAL A 314 11.41 -9.27 -20.71
CA VAL A 314 10.24 -9.11 -21.59
C VAL A 314 10.36 -10.11 -22.76
N ALA A 315 9.24 -10.47 -23.38
CA ALA A 315 9.25 -11.46 -24.48
C ALA A 315 9.95 -10.90 -25.74
N ASP A 316 9.83 -9.59 -25.97
CA ASP A 316 10.51 -8.90 -27.07
C ASP A 316 11.46 -7.83 -26.52
N PRO A 317 12.78 -8.05 -26.56
CA PRO A 317 13.75 -7.05 -26.11
C PRO A 317 13.77 -5.74 -26.90
N SER A 318 13.22 -5.72 -28.12
CA SER A 318 13.10 -4.49 -28.92
C SER A 318 11.90 -3.63 -28.54
N MET A 319 11.03 -4.13 -27.67
CA MET A 319 9.87 -3.42 -27.17
C MET A 319 10.27 -2.09 -26.53
N PRO A 320 9.53 -1.00 -26.80
CA PRO A 320 9.81 0.29 -26.19
C PRO A 320 9.62 0.23 -24.68
N GLU A 321 10.21 1.19 -23.98
CA GLU A 321 9.96 1.38 -22.57
C GLU A 321 8.48 1.60 -22.29
N ALA A 322 8.00 1.05 -21.16
CA ALA A 322 6.58 1.09 -20.80
C ALA A 322 5.98 2.49 -20.61
N LEU A 323 6.83 3.52 -20.58
CA LEU A 323 6.48 4.91 -20.33
C LEU A 323 6.69 5.80 -21.56
N GLY A 324 7.00 5.20 -22.71
CA GLY A 324 7.20 5.93 -23.96
C GLY A 324 5.92 6.54 -24.54
N PRO A 325 6.04 7.36 -25.60
CA PRO A 325 4.89 7.92 -26.30
C PRO A 325 3.90 6.84 -26.74
N GLY A 326 2.62 7.05 -26.48
CA GLY A 326 1.54 6.11 -26.83
C GLY A 326 1.14 5.14 -25.72
N HIS A 327 1.85 5.07 -24.61
CA HIS A 327 1.40 4.36 -23.42
C HIS A 327 0.41 5.19 -22.60
N ALA A 328 -0.53 4.52 -21.90
CA ALA A 328 -1.60 5.18 -21.13
C ALA A 328 -1.09 6.08 -19.99
N ALA A 329 0.14 5.87 -19.54
CA ALA A 329 0.85 6.73 -18.59
C ALA A 329 2.03 7.37 -19.33
N SER A 330 1.80 8.46 -20.05
CA SER A 330 2.89 9.28 -20.58
C SER A 330 3.62 9.93 -19.41
N LEU A 331 4.73 9.32 -18.98
CA LEU A 331 5.63 9.90 -17.98
C LEU A 331 6.73 10.65 -18.71
N ARG A 332 6.41 11.86 -19.14
CA ARG A 332 7.32 12.73 -19.88
C ARG A 332 7.67 13.96 -19.05
N PRO A 333 8.98 14.31 -18.92
CA PRO A 333 9.37 15.57 -18.32
C PRO A 333 8.92 16.72 -19.21
N LEU A 334 8.44 17.80 -18.60
CA LEU A 334 8.20 19.09 -19.25
C LEU A 334 9.33 20.08 -18.92
N ALA A 335 10.07 19.79 -17.84
CA ALA A 335 11.25 20.52 -17.43
C ALA A 335 12.16 19.63 -16.57
N PRO A 336 13.45 19.95 -16.40
CA PRO A 336 14.39 19.21 -15.55
C PRO A 336 13.91 19.09 -14.11
N SER A 337 14.24 17.96 -13.45
CA SER A 337 13.96 17.74 -12.03
C SER A 337 14.75 18.72 -11.17
N ALA A 338 14.14 19.23 -10.08
CA ALA A 338 14.85 20.02 -9.07
C ALA A 338 15.97 19.23 -8.34
N TYR A 339 15.88 17.90 -8.33
CA TYR A 339 16.81 17.02 -7.60
C TYR A 339 17.81 16.31 -8.51
N TRP A 340 17.40 15.93 -9.72
CA TRP A 340 18.17 15.08 -10.64
C TRP A 340 18.51 15.75 -11.97
N GLY A 341 18.10 17.00 -12.18
CA GLY A 341 18.29 17.69 -13.45
C GLY A 341 17.57 16.97 -14.59
N GLU A 342 18.26 16.76 -15.68
CA GLU A 342 17.75 16.08 -16.89
C GLU A 342 17.97 14.58 -16.88
N GLU A 343 18.51 14.02 -15.78
CA GLU A 343 18.78 12.59 -15.69
C GLU A 343 17.49 11.78 -15.84
N LYS A 344 17.52 10.80 -16.74
CA LYS A 344 16.44 9.83 -16.87
C LYS A 344 16.55 8.78 -15.77
N LEU A 345 15.59 8.75 -14.87
CA LEU A 345 15.60 7.86 -13.71
C LEU A 345 14.91 6.51 -13.97
N TRP A 346 13.88 6.48 -14.82
CA TRP A 346 12.99 5.35 -15.02
C TRP A 346 12.99 4.87 -16.47
N ASP A 347 13.24 3.58 -16.65
CA ASP A 347 13.48 2.95 -17.96
C ASP A 347 12.81 1.57 -18.12
N THR A 348 11.89 1.22 -17.21
CA THR A 348 11.28 -0.11 -17.21
C THR A 348 10.59 -0.48 -18.53
N ARG A 349 10.71 -1.73 -18.93
CA ARG A 349 9.92 -2.38 -19.98
C ARG A 349 8.88 -3.32 -19.41
N ALA A 350 9.28 -4.17 -18.44
CA ALA A 350 8.38 -5.09 -17.77
C ALA A 350 7.29 -4.41 -16.94
N ASN A 351 7.55 -3.19 -16.46
CA ASN A 351 6.59 -2.35 -15.73
C ASN A 351 5.75 -3.16 -14.72
N ASN A 352 6.44 -3.91 -13.88
CA ASN A 352 5.83 -4.78 -12.88
C ASN A 352 4.98 -3.97 -11.90
N HIS A 353 3.73 -4.39 -11.73
CA HIS A 353 2.80 -3.79 -10.78
C HIS A 353 2.07 -4.88 -10.05
N ASN A 354 2.01 -4.79 -8.74
CA ASN A 354 1.34 -5.69 -7.83
C ASN A 354 1.63 -7.19 -8.09
N ALA A 355 2.00 -7.90 -7.06
CA ALA A 355 2.33 -9.31 -7.11
C ALA A 355 1.51 -10.09 -6.08
N MET A 356 1.29 -11.40 -6.33
CA MET A 356 0.61 -12.31 -5.42
C MET A 356 1.32 -13.66 -5.39
N PHE A 357 1.46 -14.26 -4.20
CA PHE A 357 1.83 -15.66 -4.10
C PHE A 357 0.65 -16.57 -4.43
N ASP A 358 0.93 -17.68 -5.08
CA ASP A 358 -0.01 -18.79 -5.17
C ASP A 358 0.23 -19.83 -4.05
N LYS A 359 -0.62 -20.86 -4.00
CA LYS A 359 -0.54 -21.94 -3.01
C LYS A 359 0.78 -22.73 -3.06
N GLN A 360 1.48 -22.70 -4.20
CA GLN A 360 2.75 -23.41 -4.43
C GLN A 360 3.97 -22.53 -4.06
N GLY A 361 3.75 -21.28 -3.71
CA GLY A 361 4.81 -20.32 -3.36
C GLY A 361 5.47 -19.70 -4.59
N ARG A 362 4.77 -19.61 -5.74
CA ARG A 362 5.21 -18.85 -6.92
C ARG A 362 4.63 -17.45 -6.89
N VAL A 363 5.36 -16.50 -7.45
CA VAL A 363 4.99 -15.09 -7.48
C VAL A 363 4.38 -14.74 -8.83
N TRP A 364 3.09 -14.44 -8.87
CA TRP A 364 2.36 -13.99 -10.04
C TRP A 364 2.22 -12.48 -10.01
N MET A 365 2.35 -11.83 -11.16
CA MET A 365 2.39 -10.38 -11.22
C MET A 365 1.76 -9.81 -12.50
N ALA A 366 1.13 -8.64 -12.39
CA ALA A 366 0.81 -7.83 -13.55
C ALA A 366 2.11 -7.24 -14.12
N ALA A 367 2.48 -7.61 -15.32
CA ALA A 367 3.71 -7.16 -15.97
C ALA A 367 3.54 -7.07 -17.48
N THR A 368 4.23 -6.12 -18.11
CA THR A 368 4.26 -6.05 -19.56
C THR A 368 5.12 -7.18 -20.08
N VAL A 369 4.53 -8.05 -20.88
CA VAL A 369 5.17 -9.20 -21.52
C VAL A 369 5.52 -8.88 -22.97
N ARG A 370 4.62 -8.19 -23.66
CA ARG A 370 4.72 -7.77 -25.05
C ARG A 370 4.13 -6.37 -25.26
N ASP A 371 4.30 -5.83 -26.45
CA ASP A 371 3.65 -4.59 -26.87
C ASP A 371 2.12 -4.75 -26.95
N ARG A 372 1.41 -3.62 -27.02
CA ARG A 372 -0.03 -3.48 -26.82
C ARG A 372 -0.94 -4.29 -27.77
N PRO A 373 -0.64 -4.43 -29.09
CA PRO A 373 -1.51 -5.19 -29.98
C PRO A 373 -1.68 -6.64 -29.56
N ASN A 374 -2.92 -7.06 -29.41
CA ASN A 374 -3.26 -8.41 -28.99
C ASN A 374 -2.97 -9.45 -30.12
N PRO A 375 -2.66 -10.70 -29.76
CA PRO A 375 -2.58 -11.81 -30.72
C PRO A 375 -3.95 -12.13 -31.33
N ALA A 376 -3.95 -12.88 -32.44
CA ALA A 376 -5.15 -13.16 -33.21
C ALA A 376 -6.26 -13.85 -32.42
N PHE A 377 -5.91 -14.72 -31.45
CA PHE A 377 -6.92 -15.43 -30.66
C PHE A 377 -7.75 -14.52 -29.72
N CYS A 378 -7.33 -13.28 -29.50
CA CYS A 378 -8.06 -12.29 -28.71
C CYS A 378 -9.06 -11.48 -29.51
N LYS A 379 -8.90 -11.44 -30.83
CA LYS A 379 -9.54 -10.48 -31.73
C LYS A 379 -10.83 -10.99 -32.34
N LYS A 380 -11.55 -10.08 -33.00
CA LYS A 380 -12.74 -10.42 -33.77
C LYS A 380 -12.46 -11.49 -34.83
N GLY A 381 -13.33 -12.50 -34.88
CA GLY A 381 -13.18 -13.65 -35.78
C GLY A 381 -12.42 -14.83 -35.20
N SER A 382 -11.93 -14.71 -33.96
CA SER A 382 -11.31 -15.82 -33.24
C SER A 382 -12.34 -16.85 -32.77
N GLU A 383 -11.92 -18.12 -32.71
CA GLU A 383 -12.70 -19.22 -32.11
C GLU A 383 -12.67 -19.21 -30.54
N HIS A 384 -11.85 -18.35 -29.92
CA HIS A 384 -11.77 -18.26 -28.47
C HIS A 384 -13.13 -17.87 -27.88
N PRO A 385 -13.67 -18.60 -26.88
CA PRO A 385 -15.01 -18.37 -26.34
C PRO A 385 -15.28 -16.92 -25.89
N SER A 386 -14.30 -16.27 -25.22
CA SER A 386 -14.44 -14.89 -24.78
C SER A 386 -14.39 -13.89 -25.93
N ALA A 387 -13.55 -14.14 -26.96
CA ALA A 387 -13.46 -13.28 -28.14
C ALA A 387 -14.73 -13.30 -29.01
N LYS A 388 -15.44 -14.42 -29.04
CA LYS A 388 -16.75 -14.52 -29.70
C LYS A 388 -17.80 -13.59 -29.07
N VAL A 389 -17.73 -13.38 -27.75
CA VAL A 389 -18.66 -12.50 -27.01
C VAL A 389 -18.14 -11.06 -27.01
N PHE A 390 -16.87 -10.87 -26.71
CA PHE A 390 -16.27 -9.54 -26.55
C PHE A 390 -14.80 -9.55 -27.01
N PRO A 391 -14.51 -9.28 -28.28
CA PRO A 391 -13.15 -9.26 -28.82
C PRO A 391 -12.36 -8.08 -28.24
N LEU A 392 -11.06 -8.29 -28.06
CA LEU A 392 -10.13 -7.28 -27.50
C LEU A 392 -8.93 -7.11 -28.45
N GLU A 393 -8.74 -5.88 -28.94
CA GLU A 393 -7.69 -5.57 -29.91
C GLU A 393 -6.35 -5.25 -29.26
N MET A 394 -6.34 -4.78 -28.00
CA MET A 394 -5.15 -4.31 -27.30
C MET A 394 -5.20 -4.63 -25.80
N SER A 395 -4.03 -4.82 -25.19
CA SER A 395 -3.84 -4.86 -23.74
C SER A 395 -2.56 -4.14 -23.35
N SER A 396 -2.51 -3.52 -22.17
CA SER A 396 -1.36 -2.70 -21.74
C SER A 396 -0.31 -3.48 -20.95
N ARG A 397 -0.74 -4.22 -19.94
CA ARG A 397 0.04 -5.21 -19.20
C ARG A 397 -0.61 -6.56 -19.36
N GLN A 398 0.17 -7.60 -19.26
CA GLN A 398 -0.26 -8.99 -19.24
C GLN A 398 0.08 -9.59 -17.87
N VAL A 399 0.39 -10.86 -17.80
CA VAL A 399 0.76 -11.57 -16.58
C VAL A 399 2.11 -12.24 -16.75
N ALA A 400 2.90 -12.24 -15.70
CA ALA A 400 4.11 -13.03 -15.57
C ALA A 400 4.13 -13.81 -14.25
N MET A 401 4.91 -14.88 -14.18
CA MET A 401 5.08 -15.70 -13.00
C MET A 401 6.57 -15.99 -12.79
N LEU A 402 7.05 -15.75 -11.56
CA LEU A 402 8.38 -16.14 -11.10
C LEU A 402 8.26 -17.30 -10.13
N ASP A 403 8.99 -18.38 -10.38
CA ASP A 403 9.20 -19.45 -9.41
C ASP A 403 10.45 -19.12 -8.55
N PRO A 404 10.30 -18.79 -7.26
CA PRO A 404 11.43 -18.43 -6.41
C PRO A 404 12.44 -19.56 -6.17
N LYS A 405 12.03 -20.82 -6.36
CA LYS A 405 12.90 -21.98 -6.14
C LYS A 405 13.89 -22.20 -7.29
N THR A 406 13.42 -21.95 -8.51
CA THR A 406 14.20 -22.16 -9.73
C THR A 406 14.65 -20.85 -10.38
N MET A 407 14.11 -19.71 -9.92
CA MET A 407 14.26 -18.39 -10.55
C MET A 407 13.80 -18.36 -12.01
N LYS A 408 12.92 -19.30 -12.39
CA LYS A 408 12.33 -19.35 -13.73
C LYS A 408 11.22 -18.30 -13.84
N TYR A 409 11.33 -17.45 -14.85
CA TYR A 409 10.32 -16.45 -15.19
C TYR A 409 9.49 -16.94 -16.37
N THR A 410 8.18 -16.90 -16.27
CA THR A 410 7.25 -17.42 -17.28
C THR A 410 6.29 -16.31 -17.68
N PHE A 411 6.11 -16.16 -18.99
CA PHE A 411 5.19 -15.21 -19.58
C PHE A 411 3.81 -15.84 -19.76
N ILE A 412 2.76 -15.12 -19.42
CA ILE A 412 1.37 -15.48 -19.69
C ILE A 412 0.72 -14.31 -20.45
N ASP A 413 0.62 -14.50 -21.79
CA ASP A 413 0.10 -13.48 -22.69
C ASP A 413 -1.42 -13.36 -22.58
N THR A 414 -1.91 -12.36 -21.83
CA THR A 414 -3.34 -12.13 -21.65
C THR A 414 -3.91 -11.16 -22.68
N CYS A 415 -5.15 -11.41 -23.08
CA CYS A 415 -5.92 -10.57 -24.02
C CYS A 415 -6.42 -9.27 -23.40
N PHE A 416 -6.57 -9.23 -22.10
CA PHE A 416 -7.05 -8.07 -21.34
C PHE A 416 -5.90 -7.41 -20.60
N GLY A 417 -5.99 -6.09 -20.42
CA GLY A 417 -5.01 -5.33 -19.63
C GLY A 417 -5.12 -5.68 -18.15
N THR A 418 -3.97 -5.80 -17.46
CA THR A 418 -3.90 -6.19 -16.06
C THR A 418 -3.33 -5.08 -15.18
N HIS A 419 -3.79 -5.05 -13.90
CA HIS A 419 -3.34 -4.09 -12.91
C HIS A 419 -3.15 -4.76 -11.54
N HIS A 420 -4.21 -5.18 -10.86
CA HIS A 420 -4.12 -5.94 -9.62
C HIS A 420 -4.53 -7.40 -9.88
N PRO A 421 -3.70 -8.38 -9.50
CA PRO A 421 -4.05 -9.80 -9.45
C PRO A 421 -4.56 -10.20 -8.08
N GLN A 422 -5.46 -11.18 -8.01
CA GLN A 422 -5.87 -11.84 -6.77
C GLN A 422 -6.37 -13.25 -7.06
N PHE A 423 -5.94 -14.23 -6.27
CA PHE A 423 -6.40 -15.60 -6.44
C PHE A 423 -7.80 -15.82 -5.87
N GLY A 424 -8.64 -16.52 -6.62
CA GLY A 424 -9.92 -17.03 -6.15
C GLY A 424 -9.78 -18.18 -5.15
N TYR A 425 -10.91 -18.50 -4.53
CA TYR A 425 -11.00 -19.61 -3.56
C TYR A 425 -11.41 -20.94 -4.22
N ASP A 426 -11.49 -20.97 -5.55
CA ASP A 426 -11.87 -22.13 -6.35
C ASP A 426 -10.75 -23.20 -6.43
N ALA A 427 -11.14 -24.42 -6.84
CA ALA A 427 -10.22 -25.58 -6.94
C ALA A 427 -9.19 -25.46 -8.07
N ASP A 428 -9.43 -24.60 -9.04
CA ASP A 428 -8.56 -24.39 -10.19
C ASP A 428 -7.50 -23.32 -9.94
N ASN A 429 -7.52 -22.71 -8.75
CA ASN A 429 -6.58 -21.65 -8.36
C ASN A 429 -6.61 -20.50 -9.37
N THR A 430 -7.81 -20.06 -9.74
CA THR A 430 -8.00 -19.02 -10.74
C THR A 430 -7.44 -17.69 -10.27
N LEU A 431 -6.56 -17.09 -11.08
CA LEU A 431 -6.04 -15.75 -10.90
C LEU A 431 -7.01 -14.76 -11.54
N TRP A 432 -7.68 -13.96 -10.75
CA TRP A 432 -8.55 -12.86 -11.17
C TRP A 432 -7.77 -11.57 -11.27
N LEU A 433 -8.13 -10.73 -12.24
CA LEU A 433 -7.37 -9.53 -12.55
C LEU A 433 -8.31 -8.34 -12.74
N SER A 434 -7.90 -7.21 -12.21
CA SER A 434 -8.42 -5.91 -12.62
C SER A 434 -7.50 -5.31 -13.68
N GLY A 435 -7.97 -4.29 -14.40
CA GLY A 435 -7.12 -3.62 -15.40
C GLY A 435 -7.88 -2.59 -16.19
N THR A 436 -7.28 -2.14 -17.28
CA THR A 436 -7.92 -1.22 -18.21
C THR A 436 -8.90 -1.96 -19.10
N GLY A 437 -10.14 -1.50 -19.16
CA GLY A 437 -11.17 -2.05 -20.03
C GLY A 437 -12.43 -2.49 -19.29
N PRO A 438 -13.49 -2.78 -20.02
CA PRO A 438 -14.82 -3.07 -19.48
C PRO A 438 -15.05 -4.56 -19.25
N VAL A 439 -14.02 -5.30 -18.81
CA VAL A 439 -14.10 -6.76 -18.66
C VAL A 439 -13.55 -7.25 -17.33
N ALA A 440 -14.15 -8.31 -16.79
CA ALA A 440 -13.53 -9.18 -15.81
C ALA A 440 -12.61 -10.15 -16.56
N GLY A 441 -11.33 -10.21 -16.18
CA GLY A 441 -10.34 -11.09 -16.78
C GLY A 441 -9.81 -12.11 -15.79
N TRP A 442 -9.48 -13.32 -16.27
CA TRP A 442 -8.93 -14.36 -15.40
C TRP A 442 -7.97 -15.30 -16.14
N VAL A 443 -7.09 -15.93 -15.35
CA VAL A 443 -6.23 -17.03 -15.78
C VAL A 443 -6.52 -18.25 -14.90
N ASN A 444 -6.95 -19.38 -15.51
CA ASN A 444 -7.03 -20.67 -14.84
C ASN A 444 -5.61 -21.25 -14.73
N THR A 445 -4.99 -21.09 -13.56
CA THR A 445 -3.58 -21.47 -13.40
C THR A 445 -3.35 -22.97 -13.46
N LYS A 446 -4.33 -23.80 -13.11
CA LYS A 446 -4.26 -25.25 -13.23
C LYS A 446 -4.23 -25.70 -14.70
N VAL A 447 -5.06 -25.11 -15.57
CA VAL A 447 -5.02 -25.36 -17.02
C VAL A 447 -3.68 -24.91 -17.60
N PHE A 448 -3.18 -23.74 -17.17
CA PHE A 448 -1.87 -23.25 -17.61
C PHE A 448 -0.73 -24.19 -17.21
N GLU A 449 -0.72 -24.70 -15.99
CA GLU A 449 0.26 -25.68 -15.51
C GLU A 449 0.25 -26.97 -16.35
N GLN A 450 -0.93 -27.45 -16.75
CA GLN A 450 -1.09 -28.67 -17.51
C GLN A 450 -0.71 -28.54 -18.99
N THR A 451 -0.91 -27.34 -19.55
CA THR A 451 -0.82 -27.17 -21.02
C THR A 451 0.29 -26.22 -21.46
N GLY A 452 0.73 -25.31 -20.62
CA GLY A 452 1.60 -24.19 -20.99
C GLY A 452 0.97 -23.21 -21.98
N ASP A 453 -0.32 -23.34 -22.26
CA ASP A 453 -1.05 -22.58 -23.28
C ASP A 453 -1.83 -21.44 -22.65
N ALA A 454 -1.36 -20.20 -22.86
CA ALA A 454 -2.00 -19.00 -22.34
C ALA A 454 -3.40 -18.79 -22.94
N ALA A 455 -3.63 -19.14 -24.21
CA ALA A 455 -4.93 -18.96 -24.83
C ALA A 455 -5.99 -19.87 -24.21
N ARG A 456 -5.65 -21.14 -23.94
CA ARG A 456 -6.56 -22.11 -23.34
C ARG A 456 -6.83 -21.86 -21.86
N SER A 457 -5.93 -21.19 -21.17
CA SER A 457 -5.97 -21.00 -19.72
C SER A 457 -6.64 -19.69 -19.29
N GLN A 458 -6.95 -18.80 -20.20
CA GLN A 458 -7.52 -17.50 -19.88
C GLN A 458 -8.96 -17.33 -20.35
N GLY A 459 -9.64 -16.36 -19.78
CA GLY A 459 -10.92 -15.92 -20.24
C GLY A 459 -11.21 -14.48 -19.76
N TRP A 460 -12.20 -13.90 -20.39
CA TRP A 460 -12.73 -12.59 -19.98
C TRP A 460 -14.21 -12.48 -20.35
N ALA A 461 -14.92 -11.62 -19.65
CA ALA A 461 -16.30 -11.31 -19.94
C ALA A 461 -16.59 -9.81 -19.73
N PRO A 462 -17.45 -9.19 -20.55
CA PRO A 462 -17.88 -7.82 -20.30
C PRO A 462 -18.69 -7.74 -19.01
N PHE A 463 -18.71 -6.56 -18.37
CA PHE A 463 -19.60 -6.33 -17.25
C PHE A 463 -21.00 -6.01 -17.76
N VAL A 464 -21.96 -6.86 -17.42
CA VAL A 464 -23.36 -6.77 -17.89
C VAL A 464 -24.30 -6.85 -16.69
N LEU A 465 -25.16 -5.84 -16.56
CA LEU A 465 -26.26 -5.83 -15.58
C LEU A 465 -27.43 -6.65 -16.10
N ASP A 466 -27.99 -7.49 -15.26
CA ASP A 466 -29.26 -8.20 -15.50
C ASP A 466 -30.42 -7.22 -15.39
N THR A 467 -30.63 -6.40 -16.42
CA THR A 467 -31.66 -5.37 -16.42
C THR A 467 -33.04 -5.91 -16.84
N ASN A 468 -33.09 -7.10 -17.43
CA ASN A 468 -34.35 -7.80 -17.70
C ASN A 468 -34.82 -8.65 -16.50
N GLY A 469 -33.93 -8.96 -15.53
CA GLY A 469 -34.27 -9.62 -14.27
C GLY A 469 -34.44 -11.14 -14.36
N ASN A 470 -33.93 -11.79 -15.42
CA ASN A 470 -34.16 -13.22 -15.65
C ASN A 470 -33.02 -14.14 -15.11
N GLY A 471 -31.94 -13.57 -14.59
CA GLY A 471 -30.80 -14.30 -14.01
C GLY A 471 -29.88 -14.96 -15.03
N ARG A 472 -29.92 -14.59 -16.29
CA ARG A 472 -29.10 -15.13 -17.38
C ARG A 472 -28.45 -14.02 -18.16
N LEU A 473 -27.28 -14.25 -18.67
CA LEU A 473 -26.64 -13.34 -19.63
C LEU A 473 -27.24 -13.57 -21.01
N ASP A 474 -28.05 -12.61 -21.45
CA ASP A 474 -28.68 -12.59 -22.75
C ASP A 474 -28.03 -11.57 -23.69
N GLU A 475 -28.77 -11.21 -24.77
CA GLU A 475 -28.40 -10.08 -25.61
C GLU A 475 -28.38 -8.78 -24.77
N PHE A 476 -27.28 -8.05 -24.85
CA PHE A 476 -27.10 -6.81 -24.09
C PHE A 476 -26.94 -5.61 -25.02
N ILE A 477 -27.46 -4.46 -24.51
CA ILE A 477 -27.39 -3.18 -25.19
C ILE A 477 -26.12 -2.41 -24.79
N ASP A 478 -25.74 -1.45 -25.63
CA ASP A 478 -24.59 -0.56 -25.43
C ASP A 478 -24.72 0.24 -24.11
N PRO A 479 -23.61 0.52 -23.41
CA PRO A 479 -23.62 1.29 -22.17
C PRO A 479 -24.30 2.66 -22.24
N LYS A 480 -24.29 3.30 -23.39
CA LYS A 480 -24.88 4.64 -23.60
C LYS A 480 -26.38 4.58 -23.93
N SER A 481 -26.89 3.40 -24.31
CA SER A 481 -28.30 3.23 -24.62
C SER A 481 -29.19 3.34 -23.37
N PRO A 482 -30.40 3.86 -23.46
CA PRO A 482 -31.38 3.76 -22.39
C PRO A 482 -31.65 2.29 -21.99
N ILE A 483 -32.03 2.05 -20.74
CA ILE A 483 -32.39 0.70 -20.28
C ILE A 483 -33.57 0.19 -21.08
N ASP A 484 -33.43 -1.02 -21.62
CA ASP A 484 -34.51 -1.79 -22.23
C ASP A 484 -34.86 -2.97 -21.30
N PRO A 485 -36.06 -3.01 -20.70
CA PRO A 485 -36.45 -4.08 -19.78
C PRO A 485 -36.51 -5.49 -20.39
N SER A 486 -36.40 -5.62 -21.71
CA SER A 486 -36.37 -6.91 -22.40
C SER A 486 -34.92 -7.43 -22.65
N LYS A 487 -33.90 -6.61 -22.40
CA LYS A 487 -32.47 -6.91 -22.66
C LYS A 487 -31.61 -6.59 -21.43
N ASP A 488 -30.45 -7.18 -21.40
CA ASP A 488 -29.40 -6.82 -20.45
C ASP A 488 -28.73 -5.50 -20.85
N LYS A 489 -27.93 -4.94 -19.94
CA LYS A 489 -27.21 -3.72 -20.22
C LYS A 489 -25.72 -3.86 -19.88
N GLN A 490 -24.86 -3.68 -20.88
CA GLN A 490 -23.44 -3.55 -20.63
C GLN A 490 -23.14 -2.26 -19.84
N ILE A 491 -22.19 -2.32 -18.93
CA ILE A 491 -21.64 -1.15 -18.25
C ILE A 491 -20.14 -1.02 -18.54
N ILE A 492 -19.67 0.24 -18.55
CA ILE A 492 -18.24 0.56 -18.55
C ILE A 492 -17.96 1.19 -17.18
N PRO A 493 -17.24 0.51 -16.29
CA PRO A 493 -16.96 1.03 -14.95
C PRO A 493 -15.89 2.13 -14.97
N GLY A 494 -16.21 3.28 -15.58
CA GLY A 494 -15.30 4.41 -15.70
C GLY A 494 -14.02 4.06 -16.48
N SER A 495 -12.86 4.22 -15.86
CA SER A 495 -11.55 3.85 -16.43
C SER A 495 -11.24 2.35 -16.36
N GLY A 496 -12.18 1.53 -15.90
CA GLY A 496 -12.03 0.11 -15.63
C GLY A 496 -12.07 -0.23 -14.13
N PRO A 497 -12.16 -1.52 -13.78
CA PRO A 497 -12.09 -1.98 -12.39
C PRO A 497 -10.68 -1.74 -11.82
N TYR A 498 -10.61 -1.40 -10.52
CA TYR A 498 -9.34 -1.08 -9.88
C TYR A 498 -8.90 -2.19 -8.90
N ALA A 499 -9.46 -2.28 -7.69
CA ALA A 499 -9.20 -3.42 -6.83
C ALA A 499 -9.88 -4.68 -7.38
N VAL A 500 -9.34 -5.85 -7.07
CA VAL A 500 -9.98 -7.15 -7.35
C VAL A 500 -10.06 -7.94 -6.06
N MET A 501 -11.27 -8.41 -5.71
CA MET A 501 -11.60 -8.96 -4.39
C MET A 501 -12.45 -10.22 -4.56
N PRO A 502 -11.84 -11.41 -4.72
CA PRO A 502 -12.60 -12.66 -4.74
C PRO A 502 -13.26 -12.91 -3.38
N SER A 503 -14.57 -13.16 -3.41
CA SER A 503 -15.34 -13.45 -2.21
C SER A 503 -15.11 -14.88 -1.74
N PRO A 504 -14.73 -15.10 -0.47
CA PRO A 504 -14.59 -16.43 0.10
C PRO A 504 -15.94 -17.12 0.35
N VAL A 505 -17.04 -16.36 0.33
CA VAL A 505 -18.38 -16.86 0.66
C VAL A 505 -19.06 -17.54 -0.52
N ASP A 506 -19.07 -16.86 -1.68
CA ASP A 506 -19.85 -17.30 -2.85
C ASP A 506 -19.05 -17.42 -4.14
N GLY A 507 -17.75 -17.09 -4.08
CA GLY A 507 -16.84 -17.12 -5.23
C GLY A 507 -17.08 -15.99 -6.24
N SER A 508 -17.94 -15.02 -5.93
CA SER A 508 -18.09 -13.81 -6.76
C SER A 508 -16.85 -12.95 -6.68
N ILE A 509 -16.63 -12.15 -7.72
CA ILE A 509 -15.45 -11.28 -7.81
C ILE A 509 -15.92 -9.84 -7.69
N TRP A 510 -15.39 -9.14 -6.71
CA TRP A 510 -15.72 -7.76 -6.45
C TRP A 510 -14.61 -6.84 -6.95
N TYR A 511 -15.01 -5.66 -7.39
CA TYR A 511 -14.08 -4.63 -7.87
C TYR A 511 -14.47 -3.28 -7.27
N THR A 512 -13.49 -2.41 -7.08
CA THR A 512 -13.77 -0.98 -6.92
C THR A 512 -13.82 -0.32 -8.29
N VAL A 513 -14.79 0.58 -8.49
CA VAL A 513 -15.04 1.25 -9.78
C VAL A 513 -15.14 2.77 -9.59
N GLY A 514 -15.04 3.53 -10.68
CA GLY A 514 -15.11 4.98 -10.64
C GLY A 514 -13.92 5.68 -9.98
N VAL A 515 -12.78 4.98 -9.85
CA VAL A 515 -11.57 5.53 -9.21
C VAL A 515 -11.03 6.74 -10.00
N PHE A 516 -10.82 6.58 -11.29
CA PHE A 516 -10.28 7.63 -12.17
C PHE A 516 -11.34 8.31 -13.04
N GLY A 517 -12.61 7.97 -12.90
CA GLY A 517 -13.72 8.55 -13.66
C GLY A 517 -14.99 7.73 -13.53
N GLY A 518 -16.15 8.36 -13.70
CA GLY A 518 -17.46 7.75 -13.51
C GLY A 518 -17.89 7.66 -12.05
N PRO A 519 -19.13 7.14 -11.80
CA PRO A 519 -19.65 6.98 -10.45
C PRO A 519 -18.79 6.00 -9.63
N PRO A 520 -18.33 6.38 -8.42
CA PRO A 520 -17.54 5.51 -7.56
C PRO A 520 -18.41 4.48 -6.86
N GLY A 521 -17.87 3.26 -6.67
CA GLY A 521 -18.61 2.22 -5.96
C GLY A 521 -17.93 0.87 -5.98
N PHE A 522 -18.72 -0.15 -5.64
CA PHE A 522 -18.34 -1.55 -5.82
C PHE A 522 -19.11 -2.17 -6.99
N LEU A 523 -18.43 -3.03 -7.72
CA LEU A 523 -19.01 -3.86 -8.77
C LEU A 523 -18.78 -5.33 -8.39
N ARG A 524 -19.83 -6.12 -8.37
CA ARG A 524 -19.82 -7.57 -8.19
C ARG A 524 -19.98 -8.25 -9.54
N PHE A 525 -19.13 -9.21 -9.84
CA PHE A 525 -19.20 -10.10 -11.00
C PHE A 525 -19.40 -11.53 -10.52
N ASP A 526 -20.41 -12.22 -11.08
CA ASP A 526 -20.66 -13.62 -10.81
C ASP A 526 -20.01 -14.49 -11.90
N PRO A 527 -18.98 -15.29 -11.58
CA PRO A 527 -18.32 -16.13 -12.59
C PRO A 527 -19.20 -17.21 -13.24
N LYS A 528 -20.28 -17.63 -12.56
CA LYS A 528 -21.18 -18.68 -13.04
C LYS A 528 -22.16 -18.17 -14.07
N THR A 529 -22.79 -17.03 -13.77
CA THR A 529 -23.79 -16.41 -14.67
C THR A 529 -23.14 -15.42 -15.64
N ARG A 530 -21.95 -14.90 -15.33
CA ARG A 530 -21.25 -13.79 -16.00
C ARG A 530 -22.02 -12.47 -15.95
N LEU A 531 -22.95 -12.34 -15.03
CA LEU A 531 -23.70 -11.11 -14.76
C LEU A 531 -22.98 -10.27 -13.70
N SER A 532 -23.26 -8.98 -13.72
CA SER A 532 -22.69 -8.01 -12.78
C SER A 532 -23.79 -7.28 -12.00
N GLU A 533 -23.40 -6.78 -10.84
CA GLU A 533 -24.18 -5.85 -10.03
C GLU A 533 -23.29 -4.65 -9.73
N VAL A 534 -23.86 -3.45 -9.63
CA VAL A 534 -23.11 -2.24 -9.27
C VAL A 534 -23.78 -1.51 -8.12
N TYR A 535 -22.97 -0.98 -7.19
CA TYR A 535 -23.43 -0.30 -5.97
C TYR A 535 -22.62 0.97 -5.79
N HIS A 536 -23.25 2.13 -6.04
CA HIS A 536 -22.60 3.43 -5.97
C HIS A 536 -22.50 3.94 -4.53
N VAL A 537 -21.46 4.69 -4.26
CA VAL A 537 -21.28 5.37 -2.97
C VAL A 537 -22.37 6.44 -2.80
N PRO A 538 -23.20 6.37 -1.74
CA PRO A 538 -24.28 7.35 -1.54
C PRO A 538 -23.75 8.71 -1.07
N ALA A 539 -24.39 9.78 -1.49
CA ALA A 539 -24.12 11.11 -0.95
C ALA A 539 -24.42 11.15 0.57
N PRO A 540 -23.66 11.95 1.38
CA PRO A 540 -22.66 12.93 0.98
C PRO A 540 -21.24 12.34 0.79
N TYR A 541 -21.10 11.03 0.85
CA TYR A 541 -19.81 10.36 0.69
C TYR A 541 -19.43 10.29 -0.80
N PHE A 542 -18.14 10.18 -1.08
CA PHE A 542 -17.65 10.13 -2.45
C PHE A 542 -16.27 9.47 -2.56
N GLY A 543 -15.96 8.99 -3.75
CA GLY A 543 -14.69 8.38 -4.10
C GLY A 543 -14.47 7.06 -3.37
N ILE A 544 -14.19 6.02 -4.11
CA ILE A 544 -13.70 4.75 -3.57
C ILE A 544 -12.41 4.42 -4.31
N ARG A 545 -11.39 3.88 -3.64
CA ARG A 545 -10.15 3.50 -4.31
C ARG A 545 -9.81 2.04 -4.08
N GLY A 546 -8.74 1.74 -3.39
CA GLY A 546 -8.34 0.38 -3.08
C GLY A 546 -9.31 -0.27 -2.10
N GLY A 547 -9.61 -1.54 -2.31
CA GLY A 547 -10.57 -2.27 -1.50
C GLY A 547 -10.20 -3.72 -1.30
N ASP A 548 -10.91 -4.34 -0.37
CA ASP A 548 -10.80 -5.72 -0.02
C ASP A 548 -12.12 -6.28 0.48
N ILE A 549 -12.22 -7.61 0.61
CA ILE A 549 -13.41 -8.29 1.11
C ILE A 549 -13.04 -9.14 2.33
N ASP A 550 -13.94 -9.17 3.31
CA ASP A 550 -13.75 -9.97 4.51
C ASP A 550 -14.30 -11.41 4.36
N LYS A 551 -14.10 -12.24 5.38
CA LYS A 551 -14.58 -13.64 5.40
C LYS A 551 -16.11 -13.75 5.37
N ASP A 552 -16.82 -12.69 5.74
CA ASP A 552 -18.28 -12.64 5.76
C ASP A 552 -18.88 -12.08 4.47
N GLY A 553 -18.04 -11.72 3.50
CA GLY A 553 -18.43 -11.19 2.19
C GLY A 553 -18.77 -9.69 2.20
N VAL A 554 -18.39 -8.96 3.25
CA VAL A 554 -18.51 -7.50 3.28
C VAL A 554 -17.33 -6.89 2.50
N ALA A 555 -17.63 -6.04 1.52
CA ALA A 555 -16.62 -5.31 0.77
C ALA A 555 -16.21 -4.03 1.52
N TRP A 556 -14.90 -3.78 1.61
CA TRP A 556 -14.30 -2.64 2.31
C TRP A 556 -13.49 -1.80 1.33
N GLY A 557 -13.51 -0.48 1.49
CA GLY A 557 -12.75 0.42 0.62
C GLY A 557 -12.56 1.81 1.21
N SER A 558 -11.58 2.52 0.68
CA SER A 558 -11.26 3.88 1.12
C SER A 558 -12.08 4.91 0.36
N ALA A 559 -12.85 5.73 1.08
CA ALA A 559 -13.62 6.83 0.51
C ALA A 559 -12.86 8.16 0.62
N SER A 560 -12.81 8.93 -0.48
CA SER A 560 -12.13 10.23 -0.54
C SER A 560 -12.78 11.29 0.36
N SER A 561 -13.99 11.05 0.83
CA SER A 561 -14.65 11.87 1.85
C SER A 561 -13.98 11.81 3.25
N GLY A 562 -12.88 11.07 3.41
CA GLY A 562 -12.17 10.94 4.69
C GLY A 562 -12.65 9.76 5.54
N HIS A 563 -13.12 8.69 4.91
CA HIS A 563 -13.74 7.56 5.59
C HIS A 563 -13.25 6.22 5.07
N LEU A 564 -13.19 5.24 5.94
CA LEU A 564 -13.23 3.84 5.56
C LEU A 564 -14.70 3.48 5.31
N ALA A 565 -15.00 2.91 4.16
CA ALA A 565 -16.35 2.48 3.78
C ALA A 565 -16.45 0.96 3.80
N SER A 566 -17.62 0.45 4.19
CA SER A 566 -18.01 -0.95 3.99
C SER A 566 -19.33 -1.05 3.25
N PHE A 567 -19.51 -2.15 2.51
CA PHE A 567 -20.75 -2.49 1.83
C PHE A 567 -21.11 -3.94 2.09
N ASP A 568 -22.26 -4.14 2.71
CA ASP A 568 -22.86 -5.46 2.99
C ASP A 568 -24.09 -5.68 2.12
N ARG A 569 -23.92 -6.46 1.06
CA ARG A 569 -24.99 -6.78 0.09
C ARG A 569 -26.24 -7.42 0.75
N ARG A 570 -26.08 -8.12 1.89
CA ARG A 570 -27.18 -8.77 2.60
C ARG A 570 -28.18 -7.79 3.22
N LYS A 571 -27.80 -6.52 3.37
CA LYS A 571 -28.65 -5.45 3.90
C LYS A 571 -29.55 -4.82 2.84
N CYS A 572 -29.33 -5.12 1.56
CA CYS A 572 -30.13 -4.56 0.46
C CYS A 572 -31.62 -4.96 0.59
N LYS A 573 -32.51 -3.99 0.55
CA LYS A 573 -33.96 -4.17 0.65
C LYS A 573 -34.64 -4.20 -0.70
N GLY A 574 -34.05 -3.59 -1.69
CA GLY A 574 -34.55 -3.56 -3.07
C GLY A 574 -34.13 -4.77 -3.90
N PRO A 575 -34.70 -4.92 -5.11
CA PRO A 575 -34.28 -5.96 -6.03
C PRO A 575 -32.84 -5.76 -6.44
N LEU A 576 -32.05 -6.84 -6.47
CA LEU A 576 -30.65 -6.82 -6.88
C LEU A 576 -30.49 -6.85 -8.40
N ASN A 577 -31.52 -7.25 -9.13
CA ASN A 577 -31.59 -7.35 -10.57
C ASN A 577 -32.81 -6.56 -11.11
N GLY A 578 -32.86 -6.39 -12.44
CA GLY A 578 -33.90 -5.68 -13.11
C GLY A 578 -33.57 -4.20 -13.40
N PRO A 579 -34.49 -3.46 -14.04
CA PRO A 579 -34.21 -2.15 -14.61
C PRO A 579 -33.87 -1.05 -13.59
N LYS A 580 -34.17 -1.30 -12.31
CA LYS A 580 -33.86 -0.36 -11.20
C LYS A 580 -32.52 -0.64 -10.50
N ALA A 581 -31.86 -1.77 -10.76
CA ALA A 581 -30.64 -2.17 -10.11
C ALA A 581 -29.37 -1.55 -10.79
N THR A 582 -29.32 -0.22 -10.90
CA THR A 582 -28.34 0.54 -11.69
C THR A 582 -27.28 1.25 -10.85
N GLY A 583 -27.24 0.99 -9.54
CA GLY A 583 -26.21 1.52 -8.64
C GLY A 583 -26.71 2.18 -7.36
N ASP A 584 -27.81 2.92 -7.41
CA ASP A 584 -28.31 3.71 -6.28
C ASP A 584 -29.43 3.01 -5.48
N HIS A 585 -29.68 1.74 -5.78
CA HIS A 585 -30.80 0.97 -5.25
C HIS A 585 -30.57 0.36 -3.86
N CYS A 586 -29.36 0.43 -3.32
CA CYS A 586 -29.03 -0.18 -2.02
C CYS A 586 -28.15 0.74 -1.14
N PRO A 587 -28.63 1.94 -0.78
CA PRO A 587 -27.86 2.82 0.11
C PRO A 587 -27.69 2.25 1.53
N GLU A 588 -28.63 1.41 2.00
CA GLU A 588 -28.60 0.75 3.31
C GLU A 588 -27.50 -0.29 3.48
N GLY A 589 -26.88 -0.75 2.39
CA GLY A 589 -25.74 -1.64 2.42
C GLY A 589 -24.46 -0.96 2.91
N TRP A 590 -24.39 0.35 2.83
CA TRP A 590 -23.20 1.12 3.13
C TRP A 590 -23.08 1.50 4.61
N SER A 591 -21.84 1.51 5.11
CA SER A 591 -21.45 2.10 6.40
C SER A 591 -20.12 2.85 6.24
N PHE A 592 -19.94 3.96 6.98
CA PHE A 592 -18.77 4.83 6.86
C PHE A 592 -18.18 5.12 8.23
N TYR A 593 -16.86 5.02 8.33
CA TYR A 593 -16.08 5.23 9.56
C TYR A 593 -15.03 6.29 9.29
N GLN A 594 -15.10 7.40 10.02
CA GLN A 594 -14.21 8.54 9.81
C GLN A 594 -12.76 8.20 10.15
N TYR A 595 -11.83 8.58 9.26
CA TYR A 595 -10.40 8.49 9.54
C TYR A 595 -9.97 9.49 10.62
N PRO A 596 -8.94 9.15 11.42
CA PRO A 596 -8.37 10.08 12.40
C PRO A 596 -7.59 11.22 11.73
N GLY A 597 -7.40 12.30 12.45
CA GLY A 597 -6.62 13.47 12.04
C GLY A 597 -7.46 14.67 11.66
N PRO A 598 -6.84 15.87 11.55
CA PRO A 598 -7.53 17.11 11.24
C PRO A 598 -8.14 17.11 9.83
N GLY A 599 -9.24 17.85 9.67
CA GLY A 599 -9.83 18.17 8.37
C GLY A 599 -9.09 19.31 7.67
N PHE A 600 -9.38 19.51 6.38
CA PHE A 600 -8.91 20.71 5.68
C PHE A 600 -9.53 21.99 6.25
N ARG A 601 -8.75 23.03 6.30
CA ARG A 601 -9.18 24.34 6.78
C ARG A 601 -10.46 24.81 6.05
N GLY A 602 -11.51 25.09 6.80
CA GLY A 602 -12.78 25.61 6.25
C GLY A 602 -13.76 24.57 5.70
N LEU A 603 -13.46 23.27 5.79
CA LEU A 603 -14.34 22.19 5.30
C LEU A 603 -15.03 21.36 6.40
N GLY A 604 -14.96 21.77 7.66
CA GLY A 604 -15.58 21.01 8.75
C GLY A 604 -14.73 19.85 9.26
N GLU A 605 -15.37 18.82 9.84
CA GLU A 605 -14.71 17.81 10.66
C GLU A 605 -14.18 16.58 9.89
N ASN A 606 -14.46 16.45 8.59
CA ASN A 606 -14.00 15.32 7.82
C ASN A 606 -12.48 15.33 7.65
N SER A 607 -11.82 14.25 8.11
CA SER A 607 -10.38 14.14 8.07
C SER A 607 -9.78 14.41 6.67
N ALA A 608 -8.66 15.13 6.64
CA ALA A 608 -7.85 15.29 5.43
C ALA A 608 -7.11 14.00 5.03
N GLU A 609 -7.18 12.92 5.85
CA GLU A 609 -6.54 11.65 5.57
C GLU A 609 -6.96 11.09 4.22
N SER A 610 -6.00 10.46 3.58
CA SER A 610 -6.14 9.81 2.30
C SER A 610 -5.56 8.41 2.38
N SER A 611 -6.42 7.41 2.26
CA SER A 611 -5.97 6.04 2.15
C SER A 611 -5.77 5.68 0.66
N TYR A 612 -4.67 4.98 0.38
CA TYR A 612 -4.42 4.44 -0.95
C TYR A 612 -5.15 3.12 -1.15
N TYR A 613 -5.01 2.19 -0.19
CA TYR A 613 -5.60 0.85 -0.27
C TYR A 613 -6.17 0.41 1.08
N THR A 614 -7.26 -0.33 1.01
CA THR A 614 -7.86 -1.06 2.12
C THR A 614 -7.52 -2.54 1.98
N TRP A 615 -7.18 -3.18 3.08
CA TRP A 615 -6.86 -4.58 3.20
C TRP A 615 -7.55 -5.14 4.45
N VAL A 616 -8.01 -6.40 4.42
CA VAL A 616 -8.63 -7.04 5.58
C VAL A 616 -7.70 -8.12 6.13
N ASP A 617 -7.34 -8.03 7.40
CA ASP A 617 -6.61 -9.09 8.10
C ASP A 617 -7.55 -10.26 8.42
N GLN A 618 -7.74 -11.13 7.43
CA GLN A 618 -8.61 -12.30 7.56
C GLN A 618 -8.07 -13.35 8.55
N HIS A 619 -6.77 -13.34 8.84
CA HIS A 619 -6.05 -14.41 9.53
C HIS A 619 -5.36 -13.98 10.82
N ASN A 620 -5.70 -12.80 11.34
CA ASN A 620 -5.08 -12.27 12.56
C ASN A 620 -3.55 -12.18 12.47
N THR A 621 -3.03 -11.75 11.34
CA THR A 621 -1.58 -11.66 11.11
C THR A 621 -0.94 -10.51 11.90
N LEU A 622 -1.70 -9.46 12.23
CA LEU A 622 -1.23 -8.36 13.08
C LEU A 622 -1.44 -8.63 14.58
N GLY A 623 -2.42 -9.45 14.97
CA GLY A 623 -2.73 -9.70 16.38
C GLY A 623 -3.89 -8.89 16.94
N LEU A 624 -4.66 -8.20 16.09
CA LEU A 624 -5.87 -7.47 16.49
C LEU A 624 -7.14 -8.33 16.45
N GLY A 625 -7.07 -9.51 15.90
CA GLY A 625 -8.19 -10.41 15.64
C GLY A 625 -8.31 -10.77 14.17
N GLU A 626 -9.18 -11.72 13.86
CA GLU A 626 -9.53 -12.05 12.47
C GLU A 626 -10.52 -11.05 11.91
N ASN A 627 -10.53 -10.92 10.59
CA ASN A 627 -11.49 -10.09 9.85
C ASN A 627 -11.42 -8.59 10.18
N VAL A 628 -10.22 -8.09 10.52
CA VAL A 628 -10.01 -6.69 10.86
C VAL A 628 -9.69 -5.88 9.60
N PRO A 629 -10.57 -4.97 9.15
CA PRO A 629 -10.29 -4.09 8.02
C PRO A 629 -9.26 -3.02 8.42
N MET A 630 -8.29 -2.81 7.53
CA MET A 630 -7.19 -1.87 7.69
C MET A 630 -7.06 -0.99 6.44
N SER A 631 -6.64 0.23 6.63
CA SER A 631 -6.33 1.15 5.53
C SER A 631 -4.98 1.79 5.73
N THR A 632 -4.27 2.06 4.64
CA THR A 632 -3.12 2.96 4.70
C THR A 632 -3.60 4.32 5.20
N ALA A 633 -2.87 4.92 6.14
CA ALA A 633 -3.11 6.26 6.64
C ALA A 633 -1.89 7.13 6.30
N ASN A 634 -1.74 7.37 4.99
CA ASN A 634 -0.52 7.89 4.41
C ASN A 634 -0.17 9.31 4.86
N LEU A 635 -1.16 10.11 5.23
CA LEU A 635 -0.93 11.44 5.75
C LEU A 635 -0.69 11.44 7.28
N ASN A 636 -1.10 10.37 7.99
CA ASN A 636 -0.81 10.15 9.40
C ASN A 636 0.52 9.41 9.65
N ASP A 637 1.34 9.17 8.62
CA ASP A 637 2.60 8.42 8.71
C ASP A 637 2.42 6.98 9.23
N GLY A 638 1.35 6.29 8.82
CA GLY A 638 1.07 4.96 9.32
C GLY A 638 -0.10 4.27 8.63
N PHE A 639 -0.86 3.55 9.43
CA PHE A 639 -2.08 2.90 8.99
C PHE A 639 -3.13 2.89 10.10
N VAL A 640 -4.36 2.63 9.73
CA VAL A 640 -5.49 2.49 10.65
C VAL A 640 -6.09 1.10 10.56
N ALA A 641 -6.53 0.56 11.68
CA ALA A 641 -7.35 -0.63 11.78
C ALA A 641 -8.71 -0.25 12.38
N LEU A 642 -9.78 -0.83 11.87
CA LEU A 642 -11.11 -0.68 12.46
C LEU A 642 -11.44 -1.92 13.29
N LYS A 643 -11.56 -1.74 14.60
CA LYS A 643 -11.95 -2.82 15.51
C LYS A 643 -13.05 -2.34 16.46
N ASP A 644 -14.10 -3.13 16.60
CA ASP A 644 -15.24 -2.83 17.47
C ASP A 644 -15.81 -1.42 17.23
N GLY A 645 -15.89 -1.01 15.95
CA GLY A 645 -16.38 0.31 15.53
C GLY A 645 -15.43 1.48 15.82
N LYS A 646 -14.21 1.23 16.29
CA LYS A 646 -13.22 2.25 16.64
C LYS A 646 -11.99 2.17 15.72
N MET A 647 -11.54 3.34 15.26
CA MET A 647 -10.27 3.46 14.53
C MET A 647 -9.09 3.39 15.50
N ILE A 648 -8.16 2.48 15.21
CA ILE A 648 -6.87 2.35 15.89
C ILE A 648 -5.81 2.89 14.93
N LEU A 649 -5.19 4.02 15.27
CA LEU A 649 -4.09 4.59 14.49
C LEU A 649 -2.76 3.97 14.95
N LEU A 650 -1.94 3.54 13.99
CA LEU A 650 -0.64 2.90 14.22
C LEU A 650 0.40 3.60 13.34
N ARG A 651 1.26 4.44 13.96
CA ARG A 651 2.17 5.34 13.26
C ARG A 651 3.59 4.80 13.18
N ILE A 652 4.25 5.13 12.07
CA ILE A 652 5.62 4.74 11.73
C ILE A 652 6.43 6.00 11.43
N PRO A 653 6.86 6.77 12.44
CA PRO A 653 7.49 8.08 12.23
C PRO A 653 8.97 8.01 11.79
N TYR A 654 9.44 6.84 11.40
CA TYR A 654 10.79 6.64 10.88
C TYR A 654 10.77 5.96 9.50
N PRO A 655 11.42 6.57 8.51
CA PRO A 655 11.91 7.95 8.50
C PRO A 655 10.76 8.94 8.66
N LEU A 656 10.99 10.22 8.82
CA LEU A 656 9.90 11.19 8.80
C LEU A 656 9.16 11.08 7.47
N GLY A 657 7.86 10.80 7.56
CA GLY A 657 7.03 10.38 6.43
C GLY A 657 7.03 8.86 6.22
N PHE A 658 5.83 8.30 6.14
CA PHE A 658 5.59 6.92 5.75
C PHE A 658 4.43 6.87 4.76
N TYR A 659 4.67 6.27 3.59
CA TYR A 659 3.69 6.15 2.53
C TYR A 659 3.66 4.72 2.01
N ALA A 660 2.54 4.03 2.22
CA ALA A 660 2.32 2.66 1.79
C ALA A 660 1.19 2.59 0.76
N LYS A 661 1.27 1.64 -0.16
CA LYS A 661 0.22 1.38 -1.14
C LYS A 661 -0.56 0.10 -0.87
N GLY A 662 -0.08 -0.75 0.02
CA GLY A 662 -0.75 -1.97 0.42
C GLY A 662 -0.05 -2.63 1.59
N PHE A 663 -0.67 -3.70 2.07
CA PHE A 663 -0.15 -4.57 3.12
C PHE A 663 -0.23 -6.01 2.67
N ASP A 664 0.65 -6.84 3.23
CA ASP A 664 0.60 -8.28 3.10
C ASP A 664 0.87 -8.94 4.45
N GLY A 665 -0.03 -9.79 4.91
CA GLY A 665 0.06 -10.47 6.19
C GLY A 665 0.77 -11.81 6.05
N ARG A 666 1.72 -12.10 6.96
CA ARG A 666 2.42 -13.39 6.98
C ARG A 666 2.51 -13.97 8.38
N ILE A 667 2.35 -15.28 8.45
CA ILE A 667 2.57 -16.09 9.66
C ILE A 667 3.78 -16.99 9.40
N ASP A 668 4.90 -16.65 10.03
CA ASP A 668 6.14 -17.41 9.92
C ASP A 668 6.14 -18.61 10.87
N ASP A 669 5.63 -18.42 12.09
CA ASP A 669 5.52 -19.47 13.12
C ASP A 669 4.29 -19.21 14.00
N PRO A 670 3.22 -20.01 13.87
CA PRO A 670 2.04 -19.87 14.72
C PRO A 670 2.32 -20.06 16.23
N GLY A 671 3.36 -20.82 16.58
CA GLY A 671 3.75 -21.10 17.96
C GLY A 671 4.55 -19.98 18.63
N ALA A 672 5.15 -19.08 17.85
CA ALA A 672 5.99 -17.99 18.36
C ALA A 672 5.19 -16.74 18.79
N GLY A 673 3.86 -16.80 18.78
CA GLY A 673 2.99 -15.69 19.15
C GLY A 673 3.17 -14.49 18.24
N TRP A 674 3.29 -13.28 18.82
CA TRP A 674 3.44 -12.06 18.07
C TRP A 674 4.73 -11.99 17.22
N LYS A 675 5.80 -12.67 17.64
CA LYS A 675 7.06 -12.71 16.88
C LYS A 675 6.97 -13.54 15.60
N GLY A 676 6.11 -14.54 15.58
CA GLY A 676 5.91 -15.43 14.44
C GLY A 676 4.94 -14.89 13.40
N ARG A 677 4.50 -13.65 13.49
CA ARG A 677 3.55 -13.05 12.55
C ARG A 677 3.74 -11.55 12.41
N GLY A 678 3.21 -10.98 11.36
CA GLY A 678 3.25 -9.54 11.13
C GLY A 678 2.70 -9.14 9.78
N LEU A 679 2.48 -7.84 9.63
CA LEU A 679 2.20 -7.22 8.35
C LEU A 679 3.52 -6.81 7.69
N TRP A 680 3.54 -6.91 6.38
CA TRP A 680 4.61 -6.43 5.54
C TRP A 680 4.09 -5.34 4.60
N SER A 681 4.90 -4.33 4.39
CA SER A 681 4.62 -3.22 3.47
C SER A 681 5.92 -2.66 2.93
N THR A 682 5.81 -1.80 1.94
CA THR A 682 6.93 -0.99 1.47
C THR A 682 6.62 0.48 1.69
N ASN A 683 7.63 1.29 1.93
CA ASN A 683 7.49 2.72 1.75
C ASN A 683 7.47 2.99 0.24
N GLY A 684 6.26 3.15 -0.30
CA GLY A 684 5.96 3.20 -1.72
C GLY A 684 5.88 4.60 -2.32
N ASP A 685 6.47 5.62 -1.67
CA ASP A 685 6.56 6.97 -2.22
C ASP A 685 7.37 6.94 -3.53
N ARG A 686 6.80 7.48 -4.61
CA ARG A 686 7.46 7.51 -5.93
C ARG A 686 8.71 8.38 -5.97
N THR A 687 8.86 9.21 -4.97
CA THR A 687 9.99 10.13 -4.85
C THR A 687 10.69 9.88 -3.51
N PRO A 688 11.47 8.78 -3.37
CA PRO A 688 12.13 8.44 -2.11
C PRO A 688 12.96 9.59 -1.54
N TRP A 689 13.53 10.43 -2.40
CA TRP A 689 14.28 11.62 -2.05
C TRP A 689 13.45 12.75 -1.42
N LEU A 690 12.12 12.64 -1.38
CA LEU A 690 11.25 13.54 -0.62
C LEU A 690 11.10 13.13 0.85
N MET A 691 11.54 11.93 1.21
CA MET A 691 11.55 11.44 2.59
C MET A 691 12.73 12.04 3.38
N GLU A 692 12.73 11.81 4.68
CA GLU A 692 13.85 12.21 5.54
C GLU A 692 15.21 11.73 4.95
N GLY A 693 16.20 12.59 4.96
CA GLY A 693 17.49 12.37 4.31
C GLY A 693 17.58 12.92 2.88
N GLY A 694 16.44 13.27 2.26
CA GLY A 694 16.40 13.91 0.94
C GLY A 694 17.01 13.03 -0.15
N LYS A 695 17.84 13.63 -1.03
CA LYS A 695 18.58 12.91 -2.06
C LYS A 695 19.48 11.86 -1.39
N GLY A 696 19.38 10.60 -1.80
CA GLY A 696 20.04 9.46 -1.14
C GLY A 696 19.08 8.56 -0.34
N ALA A 697 17.86 9.04 0.01
CA ALA A 697 16.86 8.20 0.65
C ALA A 697 16.40 7.09 -0.31
N LYS A 698 16.30 5.86 0.21
CA LYS A 698 15.93 4.67 -0.56
C LYS A 698 14.55 4.15 -0.13
N PRO A 699 13.84 3.43 -1.01
CA PRO A 699 12.67 2.65 -0.61
C PRO A 699 13.00 1.68 0.52
N ARG A 700 12.00 1.35 1.33
CA ARG A 700 12.15 0.42 2.46
C ARG A 700 11.09 -0.65 2.44
N ALA A 701 11.50 -1.89 2.70
CA ALA A 701 10.61 -2.94 3.17
C ALA A 701 10.39 -2.76 4.67
N VAL A 702 9.17 -2.91 5.13
CA VAL A 702 8.78 -2.66 6.52
C VAL A 702 7.98 -3.84 7.04
N GLN A 703 8.39 -4.39 8.19
CA GLN A 703 7.62 -5.34 8.98
C GLN A 703 6.99 -4.63 10.17
N ILE A 704 5.71 -4.89 10.38
CA ILE A 704 4.90 -4.29 11.42
C ILE A 704 4.34 -5.43 12.28
N GLN A 705 4.66 -5.40 13.57
CA GLN A 705 4.24 -6.41 14.53
C GLN A 705 3.60 -5.73 15.75
N LEU A 706 2.63 -6.40 16.35
CA LEU A 706 1.96 -5.93 17.54
C LEU A 706 2.19 -6.91 18.68
N ARG A 707 2.92 -6.48 19.69
CA ARG A 707 3.20 -7.26 20.91
C ARG A 707 2.11 -7.05 21.96
N PRO A 708 1.98 -7.95 22.96
CA PRO A 708 0.91 -7.85 23.98
C PRO A 708 1.05 -6.62 24.89
N ASP A 709 2.28 -6.18 25.15
CA ASP A 709 2.58 -4.99 25.96
C ASP A 709 3.91 -4.34 25.50
N PRO A 710 4.20 -3.08 25.86
CA PRO A 710 5.38 -2.34 25.40
C PRO A 710 6.74 -2.92 25.83
N LEU A 711 6.77 -3.85 26.75
CA LEU A 711 8.00 -4.47 27.27
C LEU A 711 8.14 -5.94 26.86
N ALA A 712 7.14 -6.51 26.17
CA ALA A 712 7.20 -7.90 25.68
C ALA A 712 8.37 -8.08 24.70
N ARG A 713 9.14 -9.15 24.95
CA ARG A 713 10.37 -9.52 24.20
C ARG A 713 10.07 -10.58 23.17
#